data_8de3e2a785d30405fce276243b401cf0
#
_entry.id   8de3e2a785d30405fce276243b401cf0
#
_cell.length_a   1.000
_cell.length_b   1.000
_cell.length_c   1.000
_cell.angle_alpha   90.00
_cell.angle_beta   90.00
_cell.angle_gamma   90.00
#
_symmetry.space_group_name_H-M   'P 1'
#
loop_
_entity.id
_entity.type
_entity.pdbx_description
1 polymer ?
#
loop_
_entity_poly.entity_id
_entity_poly.type
_entity_poly.pdbx_seq_one_letter_code
_entity_poly.pdbx_strand_id
1 'polypeptide(L)'
;MNINRMLMLATAVVSLTANAQVKLDDKNANAYDLGYGVEISNFLSTASATTITGEELQQTSATNLAQALYGRLPGLTALSQGGFSGDENKGASFNIRGYHTLSDKSILILVDGYERPIDRLSVEEVESVTILKDAAATALLGHEGINGAILVKTKRGVEGKTHVKVNYSHKFQFDPEFADMVDGYGYANAFNRARHNDGLSAAYTEQELNLFKDGSDPYFYPNVNWRDLTFKNTAEEDHAYVSVYGGTNKVKYYTHIDYTDVRGAFKDTKLPDYNTQLRQSKANIRTNLDFNITNTTLMSVNLFGMFQETKRPSDIGADDATAAIYQLPASAFPYKTSTGIWGGNEAYGDANPIAKIQESGFYKTHQRQLWVDAKLSQKLDFLLNGLNVFVSAGYANSSIYAENSHKAHQYGYERYTGTIGDKNNVALNPFGNKETNLTFSTWNAGQWWKAKASVGINYKRSFFDNDHFNATVVYDNSGVSTDGRGNTFYRQNIMGVFHYDFQNRYVADLVLAGNGSCRTYPSKWAFSPTLSLGWIYADNNDALLNYGKLRASAGIQHTDYMPTYGMWLPTWDVSHGYVIIGNNYGATWGASLGSFPTTNFSQDTSTSFNLGTDLRLANALDISVDAFYQLRSHIMLSASNENSSVVGIQSSYNDVGEVKSYGFEVSAKYVKKITSDLNLNLGANLSWARNEVSKYIGTPTYPLSDPVGHRVNEAWGLKSAGFFKDQTDINSSYRQEYSTVSPGDIKYQDLNGDQVINEFDVTSLNGATDIPELNYAFNVGVEYKGFGLNAWFQGTGNYMKYLPSAIWGGMADNGNLSVDYYNNCWDVAGNNALYPRLTTLNNSNNSQKSNVWYKPVHFLKMRNIEVYYKVPATVLSKLSLTAAKVFIQGENLLSFDNIDAMDAEVLSTAYPMFKGVNIGVTLTF
;
A
#
# COMPACT_ATOMS: atom_id res chain seq x y z
N MET A 1 27.17 -9.58 -4.31
CA MET A 1 28.02 -9.56 -3.08
C MET A 1 28.00 -10.96 -2.46
N ASN A 2 29.18 -11.57 -2.21
CA ASN A 2 29.30 -13.00 -1.86
C ASN A 2 28.71 -13.32 -0.48
N ILE A 3 27.78 -14.26 -0.42
CA ILE A 3 27.09 -14.77 0.78
C ILE A 3 28.06 -15.20 1.90
N ASN A 4 29.29 -15.62 1.55
CA ASN A 4 30.32 -16.01 2.51
C ASN A 4 30.88 -14.84 3.36
N ARG A 5 30.74 -13.59 2.94
CA ARG A 5 31.13 -12.41 3.75
C ARG A 5 30.04 -12.00 4.76
N MET A 6 28.78 -12.33 4.51
CA MET A 6 27.69 -12.09 5.47
C MET A 6 27.74 -13.10 6.63
N LEU A 7 28.12 -14.34 6.38
CA LEU A 7 28.25 -15.35 7.43
C LEU A 7 29.45 -15.09 8.38
N MET A 8 30.54 -14.46 7.90
CA MET A 8 31.66 -14.09 8.77
C MET A 8 31.39 -12.89 9.69
N LEU A 9 30.46 -12.03 9.38
CA LEU A 9 30.00 -10.95 10.27
C LEU A 9 29.07 -11.48 11.38
N ALA A 10 28.36 -12.56 11.15
CA ALA A 10 27.47 -13.19 12.13
C ALA A 10 28.28 -14.00 13.19
N THR A 11 29.47 -14.53 12.85
CA THR A 11 30.30 -15.33 13.76
C THR A 11 31.21 -14.49 14.66
N ALA A 12 31.46 -13.21 14.36
CA ALA A 12 32.31 -12.34 15.17
C ALA A 12 31.62 -11.71 16.40
N VAL A 13 30.31 -11.90 16.58
CA VAL A 13 29.53 -11.29 17.69
C VAL A 13 29.42 -12.19 18.93
N VAL A 14 29.90 -13.43 18.87
CA VAL A 14 29.64 -14.45 19.92
C VAL A 14 30.61 -14.41 21.15
N SER A 15 31.57 -13.53 21.20
CA SER A 15 32.55 -13.55 22.29
C SER A 15 32.64 -12.27 23.11
N LEU A 16 31.56 -11.87 23.78
CA LEU A 16 31.61 -10.90 24.89
C LEU A 16 30.54 -11.22 25.93
N THR A 17 30.93 -11.93 26.93
CA THR A 17 30.14 -12.20 28.15
C THR A 17 30.39 -11.10 29.18
N ALA A 18 29.36 -10.36 29.55
CA ALA A 18 29.25 -9.68 30.84
C ALA A 18 27.83 -9.30 31.19
N ASN A 19 27.45 -9.61 32.39
CA ASN A 19 26.12 -9.57 33.03
C ASN A 19 25.39 -8.23 32.96
N ALA A 20 24.18 -8.24 32.43
CA ALA A 20 23.11 -7.31 32.85
C ALA A 20 21.78 -8.04 32.74
N GLN A 21 21.18 -8.38 33.87
CA GLN A 21 19.85 -8.94 33.98
C GLN A 21 18.81 -7.93 33.50
N VAL A 22 18.13 -8.24 32.40
CA VAL A 22 16.76 -7.80 32.18
C VAL A 22 15.89 -8.91 32.79
N LYS A 23 15.17 -8.61 33.85
CA LYS A 23 14.33 -9.59 34.56
C LYS A 23 13.25 -10.11 33.62
N LEU A 24 13.21 -11.42 33.41
CA LEU A 24 12.10 -12.17 32.82
C LEU A 24 10.88 -12.29 33.77
N ASP A 25 10.82 -11.46 34.81
CA ASP A 25 9.73 -11.47 35.78
C ASP A 25 8.40 -10.98 35.22
N ASP A 26 8.37 -10.53 33.94
CA ASP A 26 7.15 -10.08 33.30
C ASP A 26 6.70 -11.03 32.17
N LYS A 27 6.38 -12.27 32.54
CA LYS A 27 5.72 -13.25 31.65
C LYS A 27 4.43 -12.70 31.01
N ASN A 28 3.94 -11.55 31.49
CA ASN A 28 2.74 -10.85 31.02
C ASN A 28 3.06 -9.56 30.21
N ALA A 29 4.32 -9.12 30.17
CA ALA A 29 4.71 -7.81 29.59
C ALA A 29 4.35 -7.63 28.11
N ASN A 30 4.11 -8.71 27.37
CA ASN A 30 3.78 -8.69 25.95
C ASN A 30 2.46 -9.41 25.65
N ALA A 31 1.48 -9.32 26.53
CA ALA A 31 0.14 -9.81 26.21
C ALA A 31 -0.43 -9.02 25.03
N TYR A 32 -0.97 -9.71 24.02
CA TYR A 32 -1.71 -9.09 22.95
C TYR A 32 -3.17 -9.57 23.00
N ASP A 33 -4.10 -8.65 22.73
CA ASP A 33 -5.52 -8.97 22.66
C ASP A 33 -5.85 -9.42 21.24
N LEU A 34 -6.28 -10.67 21.08
CA LEU A 34 -6.76 -11.24 19.81
C LEU A 34 -8.14 -10.70 19.40
N GLY A 35 -8.66 -9.73 20.11
CA GLY A 35 -10.02 -9.24 20.03
C GLY A 35 -10.89 -9.88 21.13
N TYR A 36 -12.04 -9.29 21.37
CA TYR A 36 -13.07 -9.79 22.29
C TYR A 36 -12.61 -10.01 23.75
N GLY A 37 -11.49 -9.44 24.18
CA GLY A 37 -10.92 -9.58 25.51
C GLY A 37 -10.19 -10.92 25.75
N VAL A 38 -9.82 -11.61 24.69
CA VAL A 38 -8.91 -12.76 24.75
C VAL A 38 -7.48 -12.25 24.78
N GLU A 39 -6.87 -12.29 25.97
CA GLU A 39 -5.48 -11.92 26.18
C GLU A 39 -4.62 -13.17 26.34
N ILE A 40 -3.65 -13.35 25.46
CA ILE A 40 -2.67 -14.44 25.51
C ILE A 40 -1.28 -13.82 25.52
N SER A 41 -0.46 -14.19 26.53
CA SER A 41 0.91 -13.69 26.58
C SER A 41 1.74 -14.29 25.44
N ASN A 42 2.74 -13.56 24.93
CA ASN A 42 3.66 -14.09 23.93
C ASN A 42 4.39 -15.35 24.41
N PHE A 43 4.62 -15.46 25.72
CA PHE A 43 5.23 -16.63 26.34
C PHE A 43 4.42 -17.91 26.08
N LEU A 44 3.10 -17.86 26.26
CA LEU A 44 2.20 -19.01 26.09
C LEU A 44 1.52 -19.08 24.71
N SER A 45 1.63 -18.06 23.89
CA SER A 45 0.94 -18.02 22.60
C SER A 45 1.38 -19.16 21.67
N THR A 46 0.42 -19.87 21.11
CA THR A 46 0.59 -20.89 20.08
C THR A 46 0.44 -20.33 18.67
N ALA A 47 -0.09 -19.11 18.56
CA ALA A 47 -0.36 -18.44 17.30
C ALA A 47 0.89 -17.79 16.70
N SER A 48 0.92 -17.69 15.36
CA SER A 48 1.92 -16.88 14.64
C SER A 48 1.48 -15.42 14.61
N ALA A 49 1.98 -14.64 15.55
CA ALA A 49 1.72 -13.22 15.67
C ALA A 49 3.02 -12.46 15.97
N THR A 50 3.10 -11.21 15.53
CA THR A 50 4.27 -10.36 15.79
C THR A 50 3.81 -8.95 16.16
N THR A 51 4.36 -8.41 17.25
CA THR A 51 4.00 -7.11 17.80
C THR A 51 5.17 -6.14 17.73
N ILE A 52 4.88 -4.89 17.38
CA ILE A 52 5.79 -3.74 17.52
C ILE A 52 5.15 -2.72 18.45
N THR A 53 5.97 -2.08 19.28
CA THR A 53 5.50 -1.08 20.23
C THR A 53 5.33 0.29 19.56
N GLY A 54 4.44 1.13 20.11
CA GLY A 54 4.28 2.50 19.67
C GLY A 54 5.56 3.34 19.85
N GLU A 55 6.40 3.03 20.86
CA GLU A 55 7.69 3.69 21.05
C GLU A 55 8.68 3.38 19.91
N GLU A 56 8.74 2.14 19.46
CA GLU A 56 9.54 1.75 18.30
C GLU A 56 9.02 2.40 17.00
N LEU A 57 7.69 2.52 16.86
CA LEU A 57 7.07 3.20 15.71
C LEU A 57 7.34 4.71 15.69
N GLN A 58 7.43 5.39 16.84
CA GLN A 58 7.75 6.83 16.95
C GLN A 58 9.19 7.18 16.57
N GLN A 59 10.06 6.22 16.27
CA GLN A 59 11.40 6.47 15.75
C GLN A 59 11.42 6.86 14.26
N THR A 60 10.25 7.07 13.64
CA THR A 60 10.08 7.50 12.25
C THR A 60 9.50 8.91 12.18
N SER A 61 9.70 9.57 11.05
CA SER A 61 9.08 10.87 10.74
C SER A 61 7.68 10.72 10.11
N ALA A 62 7.15 9.52 10.01
CA ALA A 62 5.82 9.28 9.46
C ALA A 62 4.73 9.87 10.38
N THR A 63 3.81 10.64 9.81
CA THR A 63 2.70 11.26 10.53
C THR A 63 1.41 10.45 10.46
N ASN A 64 1.43 9.34 9.73
CA ASN A 64 0.36 8.34 9.77
C ASN A 64 0.92 6.94 10.03
N LEU A 65 0.09 6.11 10.69
CA LEU A 65 0.51 4.78 11.12
C LEU A 65 0.83 3.84 9.95
N ALA A 66 0.17 3.98 8.82
CA ALA A 66 0.39 3.11 7.67
C ALA A 66 1.84 3.20 7.15
N GLN A 67 2.37 4.40 7.04
CA GLN A 67 3.74 4.64 6.59
C GLN A 67 4.80 4.21 7.63
N ALA A 68 4.45 4.25 8.92
CA ALA A 68 5.35 3.82 9.98
C ALA A 68 5.64 2.31 9.99
N LEU A 69 4.87 1.50 9.22
CA LEU A 69 4.99 0.03 9.20
C LEU A 69 5.95 -0.52 8.13
N TYR A 70 6.57 0.31 7.30
CA TYR A 70 7.50 -0.15 6.26
C TYR A 70 8.64 -0.99 6.83
N GLY A 71 8.70 -2.29 6.46
CA GLY A 71 9.73 -3.24 6.87
C GLY A 71 9.76 -3.58 8.37
N ARG A 72 8.78 -3.15 9.16
CA ARG A 72 8.80 -3.28 10.64
C ARG A 72 8.47 -4.67 11.16
N LEU A 73 7.64 -5.42 10.46
CA LEU A 73 7.05 -6.64 10.95
C LEU A 73 7.29 -7.80 9.98
N PRO A 74 7.90 -8.94 10.41
CA PRO A 74 8.13 -10.10 9.56
C PRO A 74 6.79 -10.69 9.10
N GLY A 75 6.69 -11.04 7.81
CA GLY A 75 5.48 -11.54 7.17
C GLY A 75 4.53 -10.45 6.66
N LEU A 76 4.72 -9.18 7.05
CA LEU A 76 4.02 -8.04 6.50
C LEU A 76 4.83 -7.42 5.35
N THR A 77 4.31 -7.48 4.15
CA THR A 77 4.76 -6.64 3.05
C THR A 77 4.04 -5.31 3.13
N ALA A 78 4.77 -4.24 3.36
CA ALA A 78 4.28 -2.87 3.35
C ALA A 78 5.11 -2.07 2.36
N LEU A 79 4.49 -1.56 1.29
CA LEU A 79 5.15 -0.83 0.21
C LEU A 79 4.45 0.50 -0.05
N SER A 80 5.22 1.50 -0.46
CA SER A 80 4.68 2.78 -0.91
C SER A 80 4.02 2.63 -2.27
N GLN A 81 2.87 3.27 -2.43
CA GLN A 81 2.18 3.37 -3.73
C GLN A 81 2.55 4.65 -4.48
N GLY A 82 3.42 5.49 -3.91
CA GLY A 82 3.65 6.83 -4.42
C GLY A 82 2.43 7.73 -4.23
N GLY A 83 2.45 8.88 -4.88
CA GLY A 83 1.37 9.85 -4.81
C GLY A 83 1.55 10.87 -3.67
N PHE A 84 0.75 11.93 -3.71
CA PHE A 84 0.73 12.94 -2.66
C PHE A 84 0.17 12.32 -1.37
N SER A 85 0.88 12.47 -0.26
CA SER A 85 0.49 11.87 1.04
C SER A 85 -0.85 12.37 1.58
N GLY A 86 -1.37 13.43 1.00
CA GLY A 86 -2.68 14.00 1.27
C GLY A 86 -3.85 13.35 0.52
N ASP A 87 -3.60 12.49 -0.45
CA ASP A 87 -4.66 11.80 -1.18
C ASP A 87 -5.13 10.56 -0.42
N GLU A 88 -6.45 10.39 -0.31
CA GLU A 88 -7.07 9.37 0.56
C GLU A 88 -6.69 7.92 0.23
N ASN A 89 -6.32 7.64 -1.02
CA ASN A 89 -6.02 6.29 -1.49
C ASN A 89 -4.52 6.06 -1.75
N LYS A 90 -3.65 6.96 -1.28
CA LYS A 90 -2.20 6.95 -1.52
C LYS A 90 -1.41 6.64 -0.25
N GLY A 91 -1.76 5.58 0.43
CA GLY A 91 -1.04 5.08 1.59
C GLY A 91 -0.07 3.95 1.27
N ALA A 92 0.33 3.22 2.31
CA ALA A 92 1.02 1.96 2.16
C ALA A 92 0.06 0.87 1.66
N SER A 93 0.50 0.06 0.71
CA SER A 93 -0.16 -1.21 0.41
C SER A 93 0.30 -2.27 1.40
N PHE A 94 -0.64 -3.08 1.89
CA PHE A 94 -0.35 -4.13 2.85
C PHE A 94 -0.70 -5.50 2.32
N ASN A 95 0.16 -6.46 2.59
CA ASN A 95 -0.11 -7.86 2.37
C ASN A 95 0.59 -8.71 3.44
N ILE A 96 -0.06 -9.79 3.90
CA ILE A 96 0.51 -10.71 4.87
C ILE A 96 0.79 -12.04 4.16
N ARG A 97 2.07 -12.47 4.15
CA ARG A 97 2.53 -13.74 3.57
C ARG A 97 2.27 -13.94 2.07
N GLY A 98 2.18 -12.83 1.28
CA GLY A 98 1.90 -12.88 -0.15
C GLY A 98 0.41 -13.05 -0.49
N TYR A 99 0.08 -13.22 -1.76
CA TYR A 99 -1.29 -13.50 -2.18
C TYR A 99 -1.66 -14.96 -1.95
N HIS A 100 -2.87 -15.20 -1.44
CA HIS A 100 -3.37 -16.54 -1.15
C HIS A 100 -4.58 -16.91 -1.99
N THR A 101 -5.12 -15.99 -2.77
CA THR A 101 -6.38 -16.15 -3.48
C THR A 101 -6.39 -15.42 -4.81
N LEU A 102 -7.24 -15.86 -5.72
CA LEU A 102 -7.59 -15.17 -6.97
C LEU A 102 -8.70 -14.12 -6.77
N SER A 103 -9.29 -14.06 -5.57
CA SER A 103 -10.39 -13.16 -5.20
C SER A 103 -9.90 -11.96 -4.36
N ASP A 104 -10.64 -11.56 -3.33
CA ASP A 104 -10.30 -10.44 -2.46
C ASP A 104 -9.04 -10.72 -1.62
N LYS A 105 -8.06 -9.87 -1.76
CA LYS A 105 -6.75 -9.93 -1.11
C LYS A 105 -6.63 -9.00 0.08
N SER A 106 -7.70 -8.28 0.43
CA SER A 106 -7.71 -7.29 1.51
C SER A 106 -7.43 -7.95 2.85
N ILE A 107 -6.62 -7.30 3.67
CA ILE A 107 -6.36 -7.70 5.05
C ILE A 107 -7.29 -6.94 5.99
N LEU A 108 -7.66 -7.57 7.10
CA LEU A 108 -8.48 -6.93 8.12
C LEU A 108 -7.62 -5.99 8.99
N ILE A 109 -8.10 -4.78 9.23
CA ILE A 109 -7.45 -3.82 10.12
C ILE A 109 -8.41 -3.48 11.26
N LEU A 110 -7.99 -3.78 12.48
CA LEU A 110 -8.76 -3.52 13.69
C LEU A 110 -8.05 -2.50 14.58
N VAL A 111 -8.78 -1.47 14.99
CA VAL A 111 -8.35 -0.50 16.00
C VAL A 111 -9.21 -0.71 17.25
N ASP A 112 -8.57 -1.11 18.35
CA ASP A 112 -9.23 -1.44 19.61
C ASP A 112 -10.40 -2.45 19.44
N GLY A 113 -10.28 -3.42 18.50
CA GLY A 113 -11.25 -4.49 18.22
C GLY A 113 -12.32 -4.16 17.18
N TYR A 114 -12.27 -2.98 16.57
CA TYR A 114 -13.23 -2.54 15.55
C TYR A 114 -12.54 -2.24 14.22
N GLU A 115 -13.16 -2.62 13.11
CA GLU A 115 -12.63 -2.37 11.76
C GLU A 115 -12.59 -0.85 11.47
N ARG A 116 -11.37 -0.33 11.25
CA ARG A 116 -11.07 1.10 11.04
C ARG A 116 -9.93 1.29 10.04
N PRO A 117 -9.90 2.38 9.28
CA PRO A 117 -8.76 2.70 8.43
C PRO A 117 -7.52 3.12 9.24
N ILE A 118 -6.38 2.47 8.98
CA ILE A 118 -5.12 2.66 9.71
C ILE A 118 -4.43 3.99 9.41
N ASP A 119 -4.60 4.52 8.20
CA ASP A 119 -3.97 5.76 7.72
C ASP A 119 -4.54 7.04 8.37
N ARG A 120 -5.64 6.90 9.13
CA ARG A 120 -6.23 8.01 9.89
C ARG A 120 -5.54 8.24 11.23
N LEU A 121 -4.85 7.23 11.76
CA LEU A 121 -4.18 7.28 13.04
C LEU A 121 -2.83 7.99 12.95
N SER A 122 -2.52 8.79 13.95
CA SER A 122 -1.14 9.24 14.20
C SER A 122 -0.36 8.14 14.91
N VAL A 123 0.96 8.12 14.71
CA VAL A 123 1.84 7.13 15.36
C VAL A 123 1.85 7.30 16.88
N GLU A 124 1.65 8.52 17.34
CA GLU A 124 1.75 8.92 18.76
C GLU A 124 0.59 8.41 19.61
N GLU A 125 -0.58 8.16 19.03
CA GLU A 125 -1.73 7.63 19.76
C GLU A 125 -1.70 6.11 19.94
N VAL A 126 -0.74 5.42 19.29
CA VAL A 126 -0.63 3.96 19.26
C VAL A 126 0.20 3.44 20.43
N GLU A 127 -0.30 2.41 21.12
CA GLU A 127 0.42 1.63 22.12
C GLU A 127 1.21 0.50 21.47
N SER A 128 0.57 -0.24 20.55
CA SER A 128 1.19 -1.35 19.81
C SER A 128 0.45 -1.67 18.52
N VAL A 129 1.16 -2.29 17.58
CA VAL A 129 0.60 -2.91 16.38
C VAL A 129 1.00 -4.37 16.35
N THR A 130 0.04 -5.25 16.20
CA THR A 130 0.24 -6.71 16.10
C THR A 130 -0.29 -7.21 14.76
N ILE A 131 0.49 -8.00 14.04
CA ILE A 131 0.01 -8.74 12.86
C ILE A 131 -0.33 -10.17 13.26
N LEU A 132 -1.49 -10.64 12.78
CA LEU A 132 -1.99 -12.00 12.95
C LEU A 132 -1.88 -12.71 11.61
N LYS A 133 -1.21 -13.87 11.57
CA LYS A 133 -0.74 -14.46 10.32
C LYS A 133 -1.29 -15.85 10.02
N ASP A 134 -1.72 -16.60 11.02
CA ASP A 134 -2.22 -17.96 10.89
C ASP A 134 -3.66 -18.10 11.41
N ALA A 135 -4.29 -19.25 11.15
CA ALA A 135 -5.65 -19.50 11.59
C ALA A 135 -5.81 -19.48 13.12
N ALA A 136 -4.78 -19.89 13.89
CA ALA A 136 -4.82 -19.82 15.35
C ALA A 136 -5.04 -18.40 15.86
N ALA A 137 -4.46 -17.42 15.17
CA ALA A 137 -4.60 -16.01 15.48
C ALA A 137 -5.88 -15.38 14.91
N THR A 138 -6.36 -15.82 13.74
CA THR A 138 -7.36 -15.09 12.96
C THR A 138 -8.75 -15.73 12.93
N ALA A 139 -8.91 -16.99 13.36
CA ALA A 139 -10.21 -17.68 13.35
C ALA A 139 -11.30 -16.96 14.16
N LEU A 140 -10.92 -16.24 15.22
CA LEU A 140 -11.81 -15.39 16.02
C LEU A 140 -12.33 -14.14 15.29
N LEU A 141 -11.76 -13.79 14.16
CA LEU A 141 -12.10 -12.57 13.44
C LEU A 141 -13.18 -12.82 12.38
N GLY A 142 -13.72 -14.04 12.34
CA GLY A 142 -14.78 -14.40 11.41
C GLY A 142 -14.32 -14.44 9.95
N HIS A 143 -15.24 -14.14 9.04
CA HIS A 143 -14.99 -14.14 7.60
C HIS A 143 -13.89 -13.17 7.13
N GLU A 144 -13.68 -12.09 7.88
CA GLU A 144 -12.76 -11.01 7.49
C GLU A 144 -11.30 -11.33 7.79
N GLY A 145 -11.04 -12.27 8.73
CA GLY A 145 -9.69 -12.62 9.18
C GLY A 145 -8.89 -13.55 8.26
N ILE A 146 -9.49 -14.06 7.18
CA ILE A 146 -8.93 -15.15 6.37
C ILE A 146 -7.61 -14.79 5.65
N ASN A 147 -7.35 -13.52 5.35
CA ASN A 147 -6.12 -13.04 4.72
C ASN A 147 -5.11 -12.49 5.74
N GLY A 148 -5.32 -12.76 7.05
CA GLY A 148 -4.56 -12.15 8.12
C GLY A 148 -5.16 -10.83 8.60
N ALA A 149 -4.62 -10.31 9.71
CA ALA A 149 -5.11 -9.07 10.28
C ALA A 149 -3.99 -8.21 10.89
N ILE A 150 -4.22 -6.90 10.91
CA ILE A 150 -3.44 -5.92 11.68
C ILE A 150 -4.29 -5.45 12.85
N LEU A 151 -3.81 -5.69 14.07
CA LEU A 151 -4.42 -5.18 15.28
C LEU A 151 -3.67 -3.94 15.76
N VAL A 152 -4.37 -2.83 15.91
CA VAL A 152 -3.84 -1.60 16.49
C VAL A 152 -4.46 -1.41 17.86
N LYS A 153 -3.62 -1.34 18.88
CA LYS A 153 -4.02 -0.97 20.23
C LYS A 153 -3.65 0.48 20.49
N THR A 154 -4.60 1.30 20.93
CA THR A 154 -4.35 2.70 21.22
C THR A 154 -3.99 2.92 22.67
N LYS A 155 -3.25 4.00 22.99
CA LYS A 155 -2.82 4.33 24.34
C LYS A 155 -3.99 4.60 25.25
N ARG A 156 -3.85 4.21 26.52
CA ARG A 156 -4.84 4.41 27.57
C ARG A 156 -4.24 5.16 28.77
N GLY A 157 -5.12 5.66 29.63
CA GLY A 157 -4.71 6.28 30.88
C GLY A 157 -4.08 5.28 31.84
N VAL A 158 -3.14 5.74 32.63
CA VAL A 158 -2.52 4.98 33.71
C VAL A 158 -2.83 5.63 35.04
N GLU A 159 -2.86 4.84 36.10
CA GLU A 159 -3.02 5.38 37.45
C GLU A 159 -1.78 6.19 37.85
N GLY A 160 -1.99 7.40 38.33
CA GLY A 160 -0.91 8.33 38.70
C GLY A 160 -1.26 9.79 38.41
N LYS A 161 -0.26 10.64 38.54
CA LYS A 161 -0.38 12.08 38.27
C LYS A 161 -0.69 12.30 36.78
N THR A 162 -1.33 13.43 36.51
CA THR A 162 -1.54 13.90 35.15
C THR A 162 -0.19 14.26 34.51
N HIS A 163 0.04 13.71 33.32
CA HIS A 163 1.17 14.08 32.46
C HIS A 163 0.64 14.79 31.22
N VAL A 164 1.36 15.81 30.78
CA VAL A 164 1.07 16.53 29.56
C VAL A 164 2.30 16.39 28.66
N LYS A 165 2.12 15.75 27.50
CA LYS A 165 3.18 15.60 26.49
C LYS A 165 2.87 16.50 25.30
N VAL A 166 3.80 17.36 24.90
CA VAL A 166 3.67 18.29 23.77
C VAL A 166 4.79 18.00 22.77
N ASN A 167 4.47 18.01 21.52
CA ASN A 167 5.44 17.87 20.42
C ASN A 167 5.17 18.93 19.35
N TYR A 168 6.24 19.39 18.74
CA TYR A 168 6.24 20.07 17.46
C TYR A 168 7.42 19.59 16.65
N SER A 169 7.16 19.32 15.37
CA SER A 169 8.21 19.00 14.39
C SER A 169 7.88 19.61 13.03
N HIS A 170 8.93 19.90 12.28
CA HIS A 170 8.86 20.42 10.92
C HIS A 170 9.72 19.55 10.02
N LYS A 171 9.11 19.02 8.93
CA LYS A 171 9.76 18.18 7.94
C LYS A 171 10.02 18.98 6.66
N PHE A 172 11.27 19.06 6.29
CA PHE A 172 11.73 19.52 4.98
C PHE A 172 11.81 18.32 4.06
N GLN A 173 11.09 18.36 2.96
CA GLN A 173 11.13 17.36 1.90
C GLN A 173 11.90 17.92 0.71
N PHE A 174 12.77 17.11 0.09
CA PHE A 174 13.64 17.54 -1.00
C PHE A 174 13.99 16.38 -1.91
N ASP A 175 14.60 16.70 -3.07
CA ASP A 175 15.15 15.76 -4.05
C ASP A 175 14.13 14.67 -4.48
N PRO A 176 12.99 15.09 -5.10
CA PRO A 176 12.04 14.14 -5.66
C PRO A 176 12.64 13.43 -6.89
N GLU A 177 12.45 12.11 -6.96
CA GLU A 177 12.97 11.31 -8.06
C GLU A 177 12.00 11.35 -9.24
N PHE A 178 12.40 12.07 -10.30
CA PHE A 178 11.71 12.09 -11.59
C PHE A 178 12.59 11.47 -12.67
N ALA A 179 11.95 10.76 -13.63
CA ALA A 179 12.64 10.34 -14.84
C ALA A 179 13.02 11.57 -15.71
N ASP A 180 14.23 11.56 -16.22
CA ASP A 180 14.70 12.61 -17.11
C ASP A 180 14.14 12.41 -18.53
N MET A 181 13.52 13.47 -19.07
CA MET A 181 13.00 13.51 -20.42
C MET A 181 13.94 14.32 -21.32
N VAL A 182 13.99 13.97 -22.61
CA VAL A 182 14.83 14.71 -23.58
C VAL A 182 14.32 16.15 -23.74
N ASP A 183 15.24 17.05 -24.03
CA ASP A 183 14.93 18.45 -24.33
C ASP A 183 14.31 18.62 -25.72
N GLY A 184 13.91 19.86 -26.08
CA GLY A 184 13.27 20.13 -27.37
C GLY A 184 14.11 19.78 -28.58
N TYR A 185 15.42 20.04 -28.53
CA TYR A 185 16.35 19.67 -29.60
C TYR A 185 16.52 18.15 -29.69
N GLY A 186 16.76 17.50 -28.56
CA GLY A 186 16.88 16.05 -28.46
C GLY A 186 15.63 15.33 -28.97
N TYR A 187 14.45 15.85 -28.63
CA TYR A 187 13.17 15.31 -29.13
C TYR A 187 13.03 15.49 -30.64
N ALA A 188 13.24 16.70 -31.19
CA ALA A 188 13.10 16.98 -32.60
C ALA A 188 14.08 16.14 -33.42
N ASN A 189 15.33 16.00 -32.99
CA ASN A 189 16.33 15.14 -33.61
C ASN A 189 15.94 13.66 -33.55
N ALA A 190 15.49 13.18 -32.40
CA ALA A 190 14.98 11.81 -32.22
C ALA A 190 13.74 11.55 -33.10
N PHE A 191 12.87 12.54 -33.24
CA PHE A 191 11.69 12.45 -34.10
C PHE A 191 12.06 12.30 -35.58
N ASN A 192 13.04 13.07 -36.08
CA ASN A 192 13.58 12.91 -37.44
C ASN A 192 14.19 11.51 -37.61
N ARG A 193 14.95 11.02 -36.62
CA ARG A 193 15.51 9.67 -36.65
C ARG A 193 14.41 8.60 -36.66
N ALA A 194 13.35 8.77 -35.86
CA ALA A 194 12.22 7.87 -35.87
C ALA A 194 11.52 7.81 -37.25
N ARG A 195 11.27 8.98 -37.84
CA ARG A 195 10.70 9.06 -39.19
C ARG A 195 11.58 8.41 -40.25
N HIS A 196 12.90 8.62 -40.15
CA HIS A 196 13.85 7.95 -41.05
C HIS A 196 13.76 6.42 -40.90
N ASN A 197 13.70 5.91 -39.66
CA ASN A 197 13.50 4.49 -39.42
C ASN A 197 12.17 3.95 -39.98
N ASP A 198 11.15 4.82 -40.06
CA ASP A 198 9.84 4.50 -40.65
C ASP A 198 9.78 4.68 -42.17
N GLY A 199 10.90 5.03 -42.79
CA GLY A 199 10.97 5.32 -44.25
C GLY A 199 10.27 6.62 -44.64
N LEU A 200 10.08 7.55 -43.71
CA LEU A 200 9.43 8.84 -43.92
C LEU A 200 10.46 9.97 -43.99
N SER A 201 10.11 11.06 -44.69
CA SER A 201 10.95 12.26 -44.68
C SER A 201 11.06 12.88 -43.30
N ALA A 202 12.17 13.57 -43.05
CA ALA A 202 12.36 14.36 -41.83
C ALA A 202 11.21 15.36 -41.65
N ALA A 203 10.74 15.51 -40.38
CA ALA A 203 9.72 16.49 -40.04
C ALA A 203 10.32 17.88 -39.84
N TYR A 204 11.55 17.94 -39.33
CA TYR A 204 12.27 19.16 -39.01
C TYR A 204 13.49 19.30 -39.90
N THR A 205 13.65 20.47 -40.52
CA THR A 205 14.85 20.87 -41.30
C THR A 205 16.03 21.15 -40.35
N GLU A 206 17.24 21.21 -40.87
CA GLU A 206 18.42 21.60 -40.09
C GLU A 206 18.29 23.02 -39.52
N GLN A 207 17.62 23.95 -40.24
CA GLN A 207 17.33 25.26 -39.73
C GLN A 207 16.43 25.20 -38.48
N GLU A 208 15.36 24.42 -38.51
CA GLU A 208 14.43 24.25 -37.38
C GLU A 208 15.11 23.53 -36.20
N LEU A 209 15.92 22.50 -36.45
CA LEU A 209 16.73 21.88 -35.42
C LEU A 209 17.66 22.87 -34.72
N ASN A 210 18.27 23.80 -35.44
CA ASN A 210 19.11 24.82 -34.84
C ASN A 210 18.29 25.82 -34.00
N LEU A 211 17.06 26.17 -34.40
CA LEU A 211 16.17 27.02 -33.61
C LEU A 211 15.76 26.37 -32.28
N PHE A 212 15.52 25.06 -32.24
CA PHE A 212 15.34 24.30 -31.01
C PHE A 212 16.60 24.32 -30.13
N LYS A 213 17.77 24.17 -30.74
CA LYS A 213 19.06 24.08 -30.06
C LYS A 213 19.51 25.38 -29.43
N ASP A 214 19.39 26.48 -30.12
CA ASP A 214 19.85 27.81 -29.69
C ASP A 214 18.77 28.59 -28.92
N GLY A 215 17.49 28.13 -28.98
CA GLY A 215 16.36 28.74 -28.25
C GLY A 215 16.03 30.15 -28.74
N SER A 216 16.46 30.55 -29.95
CA SER A 216 16.26 31.88 -30.47
C SER A 216 14.82 32.22 -30.82
N ASP A 217 13.97 31.20 -30.95
CA ASP A 217 12.54 31.37 -31.29
C ASP A 217 11.63 30.51 -30.44
N PRO A 218 11.50 30.78 -29.13
CA PRO A 218 10.88 29.87 -28.15
C PRO A 218 9.37 29.75 -28.29
N TYR A 219 8.69 30.61 -29.02
CA TYR A 219 7.25 30.55 -29.25
C TYR A 219 6.86 29.55 -30.37
N PHE A 220 7.74 29.35 -31.34
CA PHE A 220 7.51 28.50 -32.49
C PHE A 220 8.32 27.18 -32.43
N TYR A 221 9.49 27.23 -31.80
CA TYR A 221 10.37 26.09 -31.55
C TYR A 221 10.68 25.99 -30.04
N PRO A 222 9.68 25.59 -29.27
CA PRO A 222 9.77 25.61 -27.79
C PRO A 222 10.72 24.53 -27.28
N ASN A 223 11.38 24.87 -26.19
CA ASN A 223 12.12 23.93 -25.34
C ASN A 223 11.68 24.10 -23.89
N VAL A 224 10.53 23.47 -23.56
CA VAL A 224 9.87 23.65 -22.28
C VAL A 224 10.27 22.55 -21.32
N ASN A 225 10.94 22.90 -20.23
CA ASN A 225 11.15 21.95 -19.14
C ASN A 225 9.87 21.91 -18.27
N TRP A 226 8.95 20.99 -18.62
CA TRP A 226 7.65 20.84 -17.95
C TRP A 226 7.79 20.54 -16.47
N ARG A 227 8.78 19.69 -16.07
CA ARG A 227 9.05 19.38 -14.68
C ARG A 227 9.40 20.64 -13.89
N ASP A 228 10.37 21.41 -14.35
CA ASP A 228 10.87 22.57 -13.64
C ASP A 228 9.87 23.73 -13.57
N LEU A 229 8.94 23.81 -14.52
CA LEU A 229 7.84 24.78 -14.48
C LEU A 229 6.68 24.33 -13.60
N THR A 230 6.46 23.01 -13.46
CA THR A 230 5.34 22.43 -12.70
C THR A 230 5.68 22.23 -11.23
N PHE A 231 6.88 21.70 -10.93
CA PHE A 231 7.26 21.29 -9.59
C PHE A 231 8.42 22.08 -8.99
N LYS A 232 8.35 22.30 -7.69
CA LYS A 232 9.49 22.66 -6.83
C LYS A 232 10.26 21.38 -6.48
N ASN A 233 11.54 21.55 -6.16
CA ASN A 233 12.34 20.44 -5.63
C ASN A 233 12.15 20.24 -4.12
N THR A 234 11.23 20.98 -3.49
CA THR A 234 10.98 20.96 -2.03
C THR A 234 9.50 20.94 -1.74
N ALA A 235 9.13 20.26 -0.66
CA ALA A 235 7.84 20.27 -0.02
C ALA A 235 8.02 20.36 1.50
N GLU A 236 6.94 20.58 2.25
CA GLU A 236 7.02 20.82 3.69
C GLU A 236 5.88 20.13 4.42
N GLU A 237 6.13 19.72 5.65
CA GLU A 237 5.11 19.15 6.53
C GLU A 237 5.33 19.66 7.96
N ASP A 238 4.27 20.16 8.59
CA ASP A 238 4.24 20.54 9.99
C ASP A 238 3.42 19.50 10.77
N HIS A 239 3.92 19.09 11.92
CA HIS A 239 3.24 18.18 12.83
C HIS A 239 3.32 18.67 14.27
N ALA A 240 2.17 18.75 14.94
CA ALA A 240 2.08 19.14 16.32
C ALA A 240 1.06 18.27 17.06
N TYR A 241 1.39 17.85 18.28
CA TYR A 241 0.40 17.15 19.12
C TYR A 241 0.52 17.50 20.60
N VAL A 242 -0.59 17.29 21.29
CA VAL A 242 -0.69 17.34 22.75
C VAL A 242 -1.37 16.06 23.23
N SER A 243 -0.74 15.38 24.19
CA SER A 243 -1.35 14.24 24.89
C SER A 243 -1.47 14.54 26.38
N VAL A 244 -2.62 14.28 26.95
CA VAL A 244 -2.87 14.40 28.39
C VAL A 244 -3.33 13.05 28.91
N TYR A 245 -2.61 12.50 29.89
CA TYR A 245 -2.93 11.20 30.45
C TYR A 245 -2.64 11.09 31.92
N GLY A 246 -3.40 10.23 32.58
CA GLY A 246 -3.30 10.03 34.03
C GLY A 246 -4.53 9.29 34.54
N GLY A 247 -4.74 9.37 35.86
CA GLY A 247 -5.95 8.82 36.43
C GLY A 247 -5.81 8.42 37.90
N THR A 248 -6.91 7.97 38.39
CA THR A 248 -7.04 7.36 39.72
C THR A 248 -7.48 5.89 39.58
N ASN A 249 -7.60 5.17 40.71
CA ASN A 249 -8.16 3.83 40.68
C ASN A 249 -9.63 3.78 40.20
N LYS A 250 -10.36 4.94 40.17
CA LYS A 250 -11.74 5.02 39.69
C LYS A 250 -11.85 5.40 38.22
N VAL A 251 -11.00 6.33 37.78
CA VAL A 251 -11.06 6.86 36.42
C VAL A 251 -9.64 7.01 35.86
N LYS A 252 -9.38 6.40 34.72
CA LYS A 252 -8.16 6.58 33.94
C LYS A 252 -8.52 7.20 32.61
N TYR A 253 -7.68 8.15 32.16
CA TYR A 253 -7.94 8.89 30.93
C TYR A 253 -6.67 9.09 30.12
N TYR A 254 -6.85 9.05 28.80
CA TYR A 254 -5.87 9.46 27.80
C TYR A 254 -6.60 10.29 26.76
N THR A 255 -6.13 11.52 26.57
CA THR A 255 -6.62 12.40 25.49
C THR A 255 -5.45 12.84 24.63
N HIS A 256 -5.61 12.72 23.33
CA HIS A 256 -4.59 13.10 22.31
C HIS A 256 -5.24 13.99 21.28
N ILE A 257 -4.60 15.11 20.99
CA ILE A 257 -4.96 16.05 19.93
C ILE A 257 -3.74 16.16 19.02
N ASP A 258 -3.96 15.94 17.74
CA ASP A 258 -2.92 15.90 16.72
C ASP A 258 -3.31 16.83 15.57
N TYR A 259 -2.35 17.54 15.02
CA TYR A 259 -2.51 18.37 13.84
C TYR A 259 -1.36 18.18 12.89
N THR A 260 -1.67 17.87 11.64
CA THR A 260 -0.70 17.71 10.55
C THR A 260 -1.08 18.63 9.39
N ASP A 261 -0.12 19.36 8.81
CA ASP A 261 -0.29 20.20 7.63
C ASP A 261 0.77 19.84 6.58
N VAL A 262 0.36 19.21 5.50
CA VAL A 262 1.24 18.78 4.39
C VAL A 262 1.03 19.72 3.21
N ARG A 263 2.12 20.28 2.70
CA ARG A 263 2.13 21.16 1.53
C ARG A 263 2.90 20.50 0.41
N GLY A 264 2.29 20.42 -0.77
CA GLY A 264 2.91 19.82 -1.93
C GLY A 264 3.89 20.75 -2.67
N ALA A 265 4.40 20.26 -3.78
CA ALA A 265 5.51 20.87 -4.50
C ALA A 265 5.10 21.62 -5.79
N PHE A 266 3.85 22.00 -6.03
CA PHE A 266 3.50 22.79 -7.20
C PHE A 266 4.10 24.19 -7.16
N LYS A 267 4.55 24.70 -8.32
CA LYS A 267 5.06 26.06 -8.48
C LYS A 267 3.94 27.06 -8.76
N ASP A 268 4.18 28.31 -8.41
CA ASP A 268 3.39 29.49 -8.78
C ASP A 268 1.87 29.33 -8.53
N THR A 269 1.53 28.70 -7.44
CA THR A 269 0.15 28.36 -7.07
C THR A 269 -0.58 29.49 -6.35
N LYS A 270 0.14 30.53 -5.89
CA LYS A 270 -0.44 31.67 -5.17
C LYS A 270 -0.88 32.75 -6.16
N LEU A 271 -2.18 32.82 -6.38
CA LEU A 271 -2.83 33.85 -7.21
C LEU A 271 -3.39 34.98 -6.33
N PRO A 272 -3.78 36.14 -6.89
CA PRO A 272 -4.31 37.25 -6.10
C PRO A 272 -5.52 36.85 -5.24
N ASP A 273 -6.43 36.06 -5.79
CA ASP A 273 -7.73 35.76 -5.17
C ASP A 273 -7.78 34.35 -4.54
N TYR A 274 -6.91 33.44 -4.90
CA TYR A 274 -6.89 32.07 -4.39
C TYR A 274 -5.51 31.41 -4.51
N ASN A 275 -5.37 30.25 -3.89
CA ASN A 275 -4.16 29.43 -3.97
C ASN A 275 -4.53 28.01 -4.40
N THR A 276 -3.83 27.44 -5.35
CA THR A 276 -4.08 26.12 -5.94
C THR A 276 -3.11 25.06 -5.46
N GLN A 277 -2.24 25.36 -4.46
CA GLN A 277 -1.26 24.40 -3.93
C GLN A 277 -1.94 23.14 -3.40
N LEU A 278 -1.32 22.00 -3.68
CA LEU A 278 -1.61 20.77 -2.98
C LEU A 278 -1.43 20.97 -1.48
N ARG A 279 -2.46 20.72 -0.71
CA ARG A 279 -2.41 20.83 0.74
C ARG A 279 -3.34 19.83 1.39
N GLN A 280 -2.89 19.18 2.45
CA GLN A 280 -3.74 18.46 3.37
C GLN A 280 -3.54 19.00 4.78
N SER A 281 -4.63 19.39 5.42
CA SER A 281 -4.64 19.72 6.84
C SER A 281 -5.53 18.72 7.55
N LYS A 282 -4.99 18.02 8.55
CA LYS A 282 -5.69 16.98 9.32
C LYS A 282 -5.60 17.30 10.81
N ALA A 283 -6.72 17.26 11.50
CA ALA A 283 -6.80 17.33 12.95
C ALA A 283 -7.50 16.09 13.49
N ASN A 284 -6.85 15.39 14.40
CA ASN A 284 -7.40 14.25 15.13
C ASN A 284 -7.61 14.61 16.59
N ILE A 285 -8.67 14.05 17.17
CA ILE A 285 -8.86 14.02 18.61
C ILE A 285 -9.26 12.63 19.04
N ARG A 286 -8.51 12.06 19.98
CA ARG A 286 -8.84 10.78 20.61
C ARG A 286 -8.98 10.97 22.10
N THR A 287 -9.99 10.31 22.69
CA THR A 287 -10.14 10.24 24.15
C THR A 287 -10.51 8.80 24.53
N ASN A 288 -9.66 8.16 25.33
CA ASN A 288 -9.89 6.84 25.90
C ASN A 288 -10.06 6.96 27.41
N LEU A 289 -11.17 6.45 27.92
CA LEU A 289 -11.59 6.54 29.30
C LEU A 289 -11.87 5.13 29.86
N ASP A 290 -11.36 4.86 31.05
CA ASP A 290 -11.67 3.65 31.81
C ASP A 290 -12.25 4.05 33.16
N PHE A 291 -13.46 3.56 33.45
CA PHE A 291 -14.19 3.82 34.65
C PHE A 291 -14.35 2.52 35.48
N ASN A 292 -13.70 2.42 36.60
CA ASN A 292 -14.03 1.39 37.61
C ASN A 292 -15.29 1.83 38.37
N ILE A 293 -16.47 1.48 37.82
CA ILE A 293 -17.78 1.83 38.42
C ILE A 293 -17.91 1.20 39.78
N THR A 294 -17.50 -0.08 39.88
CA THR A 294 -17.31 -0.81 41.11
C THR A 294 -15.99 -1.59 41.06
N ASN A 295 -15.62 -2.30 42.13
CA ASN A 295 -14.42 -3.17 42.11
C ASN A 295 -14.55 -4.35 41.13
N THR A 296 -15.78 -4.64 40.69
CA THR A 296 -16.10 -5.75 39.77
C THR A 296 -16.63 -5.28 38.42
N THR A 297 -16.93 -4.00 38.26
CA THR A 297 -17.52 -3.42 37.05
C THR A 297 -16.58 -2.41 36.40
N LEU A 298 -16.11 -2.70 35.18
CA LEU A 298 -15.29 -1.80 34.39
C LEU A 298 -16.08 -1.34 33.16
N MET A 299 -16.12 -0.04 32.93
CA MET A 299 -16.63 0.56 31.68
C MET A 299 -15.47 1.25 30.94
N SER A 300 -15.24 0.88 29.70
CA SER A 300 -14.28 1.53 28.81
C SER A 300 -15.01 2.25 27.67
N VAL A 301 -14.60 3.49 27.38
CA VAL A 301 -15.17 4.31 26.31
C VAL A 301 -14.02 4.86 25.48
N ASN A 302 -14.07 4.68 24.16
CA ASN A 302 -13.12 5.26 23.20
C ASN A 302 -13.88 6.18 22.26
N LEU A 303 -13.37 7.39 22.12
CA LEU A 303 -13.89 8.41 21.21
C LEU A 303 -12.77 8.83 20.27
N PHE A 304 -13.06 8.92 18.98
CA PHE A 304 -12.16 9.46 17.98
C PHE A 304 -12.91 10.35 17.01
N GLY A 305 -12.40 11.54 16.79
CA GLY A 305 -12.87 12.48 15.79
C GLY A 305 -11.73 12.89 14.85
N MET A 306 -12.01 12.96 13.57
CA MET A 306 -11.07 13.46 12.55
C MET A 306 -11.75 14.54 11.70
N PHE A 307 -11.02 15.60 11.45
CA PHE A 307 -11.32 16.63 10.47
C PHE A 307 -10.15 16.73 9.50
N GLN A 308 -10.41 16.52 8.22
CA GLN A 308 -9.38 16.62 7.18
C GLN A 308 -9.90 17.50 6.05
N GLU A 309 -9.09 18.47 5.64
CA GLU A 309 -9.27 19.23 4.41
C GLU A 309 -8.14 18.87 3.46
N THR A 310 -8.49 18.46 2.23
CA THR A 310 -7.54 18.29 1.14
C THR A 310 -7.86 19.30 0.05
N LYS A 311 -6.83 19.97 -0.47
CA LYS A 311 -6.94 20.96 -1.52
C LYS A 311 -5.99 20.66 -2.67
N ARG A 312 -6.46 20.87 -3.89
CA ARG A 312 -5.69 20.74 -5.14
C ARG A 312 -6.23 21.71 -6.20
N PRO A 313 -5.52 21.91 -7.33
CA PRO A 313 -6.11 22.56 -8.51
C PRO A 313 -7.39 21.85 -8.96
N SER A 314 -8.33 22.58 -9.58
CA SER A 314 -9.61 22.03 -10.02
C SER A 314 -9.43 20.89 -11.04
N ASP A 315 -8.66 21.14 -12.10
CA ASP A 315 -8.60 20.29 -13.28
C ASP A 315 -7.47 19.25 -13.28
N ILE A 316 -6.58 19.33 -12.30
CA ILE A 316 -5.41 18.45 -12.27
C ILE A 316 -5.05 18.03 -10.83
N GLY A 317 -4.87 16.73 -10.61
CA GLY A 317 -4.34 16.18 -9.38
C GLY A 317 -2.81 16.11 -9.37
N ALA A 318 -2.24 15.61 -8.29
CA ALA A 318 -0.79 15.44 -8.16
C ALA A 318 -0.25 14.42 -9.17
N ASP A 319 -0.91 13.27 -9.27
CA ASP A 319 -0.52 12.20 -10.20
C ASP A 319 -0.76 12.59 -11.65
N ASP A 320 -1.87 13.27 -11.96
CA ASP A 320 -2.17 13.74 -13.31
C ASP A 320 -1.14 14.77 -13.79
N ALA A 321 -0.70 15.67 -12.90
CA ALA A 321 0.36 16.63 -13.22
C ALA A 321 1.71 15.94 -13.47
N THR A 322 2.01 14.87 -12.70
CA THR A 322 3.21 14.07 -12.89
C THR A 322 3.12 13.27 -14.21
N ALA A 323 1.98 12.68 -14.51
CA ALA A 323 1.77 12.01 -15.79
C ALA A 323 1.91 12.98 -16.98
N ALA A 324 1.38 14.20 -16.86
CA ALA A 324 1.45 15.22 -17.91
C ALA A 324 2.89 15.63 -18.25
N ILE A 325 3.78 15.80 -17.26
CA ILE A 325 5.20 16.13 -17.53
C ILE A 325 5.95 15.01 -18.27
N TYR A 326 5.50 13.75 -18.13
CA TYR A 326 6.06 12.62 -18.85
C TYR A 326 5.46 12.45 -20.25
N GLN A 327 4.20 12.84 -20.44
CA GLN A 327 3.51 12.71 -21.72
C GLN A 327 3.84 13.82 -22.72
N LEU A 328 4.14 15.03 -22.22
CA LEU A 328 4.37 16.20 -23.04
C LEU A 328 5.85 16.34 -23.44
N PRO A 329 6.19 16.25 -24.74
CA PRO A 329 7.53 16.60 -25.20
C PRO A 329 7.87 18.07 -24.89
N ALA A 330 9.15 18.34 -24.68
CA ALA A 330 9.64 19.71 -24.47
C ALA A 330 9.37 20.63 -25.68
N SER A 331 9.19 20.04 -26.86
CA SER A 331 8.88 20.73 -28.13
C SER A 331 7.38 20.81 -28.45
N ALA A 332 6.48 20.32 -27.58
CA ALA A 332 5.05 20.19 -27.86
C ALA A 332 4.39 21.55 -28.20
N PHE A 333 4.56 22.52 -27.32
CA PHE A 333 4.10 23.91 -27.45
C PHE A 333 4.79 24.80 -26.43
N PRO A 334 4.88 26.13 -26.60
CA PRO A 334 5.39 27.03 -25.59
C PRO A 334 4.43 27.03 -24.38
N TYR A 335 4.92 27.24 -23.14
CA TYR A 335 4.03 27.28 -21.99
C TYR A 335 2.99 28.41 -22.08
N LYS A 336 3.32 29.52 -22.77
CA LYS A 336 2.44 30.61 -23.23
C LYS A 336 2.85 31.09 -24.61
N THR A 337 1.87 31.53 -25.39
CA THR A 337 2.09 32.22 -26.66
C THR A 337 2.73 33.59 -26.46
N SER A 338 3.21 34.23 -27.50
CA SER A 338 3.75 35.62 -27.44
C SER A 338 2.71 36.62 -26.95
N THR A 339 1.43 36.33 -27.14
CA THR A 339 0.28 37.15 -26.68
C THR A 339 -0.16 36.85 -25.26
N GLY A 340 0.47 35.87 -24.58
CA GLY A 340 0.18 35.50 -23.19
C GLY A 340 -0.96 34.48 -23.01
N ILE A 341 -1.52 33.92 -24.09
CA ILE A 341 -2.48 32.81 -24.02
C ILE A 341 -1.72 31.51 -23.64
N TRP A 342 -2.32 30.63 -22.88
CA TRP A 342 -1.70 29.37 -22.52
C TRP A 342 -1.43 28.49 -23.74
N GLY A 343 -0.24 27.89 -23.78
CA GLY A 343 0.15 27.01 -24.88
C GLY A 343 -0.70 25.76 -24.94
N GLY A 344 -1.04 25.36 -26.16
CA GLY A 344 -1.75 24.12 -26.50
C GLY A 344 -1.83 24.05 -28.03
N ASN A 345 -2.06 22.87 -28.59
CA ASN A 345 -2.18 22.70 -30.06
C ASN A 345 -3.09 21.52 -30.41
N GLU A 346 -3.28 21.24 -31.68
CA GLU A 346 -4.17 20.19 -32.20
C GLU A 346 -3.70 18.78 -31.76
N ALA A 347 -2.41 18.54 -31.58
CA ALA A 347 -1.87 17.23 -31.24
C ALA A 347 -2.02 16.90 -29.75
N TYR A 348 -1.87 17.90 -28.90
CA TYR A 348 -1.88 17.71 -27.44
C TYR A 348 -3.07 18.41 -26.74
N GLY A 349 -3.92 19.09 -27.50
CA GLY A 349 -5.08 19.80 -26.95
C GLY A 349 -4.71 20.81 -25.85
N ASP A 350 -5.42 20.73 -24.74
CA ASP A 350 -5.28 21.57 -23.56
C ASP A 350 -4.41 20.92 -22.46
N ALA A 351 -3.48 20.06 -22.83
CA ALA A 351 -2.71 19.24 -21.89
C ALA A 351 -1.69 20.03 -21.05
N ASN A 352 -1.67 21.36 -21.11
CA ASN A 352 -0.74 22.23 -20.39
C ASN A 352 -0.96 22.14 -18.85
N PRO A 353 -0.06 21.48 -18.11
CA PRO A 353 -0.23 21.27 -16.68
C PRO A 353 -0.15 22.58 -15.89
N ILE A 354 0.65 23.56 -16.36
CA ILE A 354 0.86 24.83 -15.67
C ILE A 354 -0.42 25.68 -15.72
N ALA A 355 -1.10 25.70 -16.88
CA ALA A 355 -2.39 26.36 -17.03
C ALA A 355 -3.44 25.76 -16.06
N LYS A 356 -3.52 24.42 -16.02
CA LYS A 356 -4.45 23.70 -15.14
C LYS A 356 -4.13 23.94 -13.65
N ILE A 357 -2.84 24.05 -13.28
CA ILE A 357 -2.45 24.35 -11.90
C ILE A 357 -2.76 25.81 -11.54
N GLN A 358 -2.46 26.77 -12.42
CA GLN A 358 -2.53 28.17 -12.05
C GLN A 358 -3.93 28.76 -12.22
N GLU A 359 -4.68 28.43 -13.27
CA GLU A 359 -5.91 29.15 -13.60
C GLU A 359 -7.22 28.35 -13.47
N SER A 360 -7.18 27.04 -13.35
CA SER A 360 -8.43 26.24 -13.31
C SER A 360 -9.27 26.43 -12.06
N GLY A 361 -8.77 27.15 -11.05
CA GLY A 361 -9.41 27.24 -9.76
C GLY A 361 -8.93 26.15 -8.80
N PHE A 362 -9.78 25.75 -7.86
CA PHE A 362 -9.39 24.77 -6.84
C PHE A 362 -10.50 23.78 -6.51
N TYR A 363 -10.12 22.58 -6.17
CA TYR A 363 -10.94 21.52 -5.65
C TYR A 363 -10.58 21.27 -4.19
N LYS A 364 -11.60 21.14 -3.33
CA LYS A 364 -11.44 20.82 -1.92
C LYS A 364 -12.31 19.64 -1.52
N THR A 365 -11.81 18.81 -0.63
CA THR A 365 -12.61 17.84 0.11
C THR A 365 -12.54 18.12 1.59
N HIS A 366 -13.67 17.96 2.26
CA HIS A 366 -13.81 18.05 3.70
C HIS A 366 -14.26 16.68 4.19
N GLN A 367 -13.35 15.93 4.77
CA GLN A 367 -13.64 14.64 5.37
C GLN A 367 -13.83 14.77 6.88
N ARG A 368 -14.87 14.13 7.38
CA ARG A 368 -15.15 14.03 8.82
C ARG A 368 -15.37 12.58 9.17
N GLN A 369 -14.71 12.15 10.24
CA GLN A 369 -14.92 10.80 10.79
C GLN A 369 -15.22 10.90 12.29
N LEU A 370 -16.11 10.03 12.74
CA LEU A 370 -16.42 9.84 14.14
C LEU A 370 -16.43 8.36 14.45
N TRP A 371 -15.65 7.96 15.46
CA TRP A 371 -15.68 6.59 16.02
C TRP A 371 -16.04 6.67 17.49
N VAL A 372 -16.96 5.81 17.92
CA VAL A 372 -17.41 5.71 19.30
C VAL A 372 -17.49 4.25 19.67
N ASP A 373 -16.74 3.83 20.67
CA ASP A 373 -16.75 2.47 21.20
C ASP A 373 -17.00 2.48 22.69
N ALA A 374 -17.79 1.55 23.17
CA ALA A 374 -18.05 1.35 24.58
C ALA A 374 -18.01 -0.15 24.92
N LYS A 375 -17.40 -0.48 26.03
CA LYS A 375 -17.36 -1.86 26.59
C LYS A 375 -17.66 -1.81 28.08
N LEU A 376 -18.60 -2.61 28.50
CA LEU A 376 -18.92 -2.83 29.89
C LEU A 376 -18.56 -4.26 30.27
N SER A 377 -17.71 -4.44 31.27
CA SER A 377 -17.30 -5.76 31.78
C SER A 377 -17.67 -5.91 33.24
N GLN A 378 -18.23 -7.05 33.60
CA GLN A 378 -18.67 -7.38 34.94
C GLN A 378 -18.06 -8.71 35.40
N LYS A 379 -17.26 -8.69 36.46
CA LYS A 379 -16.79 -9.90 37.13
C LYS A 379 -17.94 -10.50 37.93
N LEU A 380 -18.17 -11.79 37.79
CA LEU A 380 -19.22 -12.53 38.47
C LEU A 380 -18.65 -13.60 39.42
N ASP A 381 -17.53 -13.26 40.08
CA ASP A 381 -16.86 -14.17 41.04
C ASP A 381 -17.78 -14.64 42.16
N PHE A 382 -18.80 -13.86 42.48
CA PHE A 382 -19.84 -14.25 43.46
C PHE A 382 -20.72 -15.41 42.96
N LEU A 383 -20.85 -15.63 41.65
CA LEU A 383 -21.58 -16.73 41.05
C LEU A 383 -20.66 -17.91 40.78
N LEU A 384 -19.53 -17.61 40.10
CA LEU A 384 -18.50 -18.58 39.75
C LEU A 384 -17.13 -17.86 39.68
N ASN A 385 -16.19 -18.30 40.52
CA ASN A 385 -14.87 -17.67 40.61
C ASN A 385 -14.18 -17.73 39.25
N GLY A 386 -13.72 -16.56 38.73
CA GLY A 386 -13.09 -16.38 37.44
C GLY A 386 -14.06 -16.16 36.26
N LEU A 387 -15.37 -16.07 36.53
CA LEU A 387 -16.37 -15.73 35.52
C LEU A 387 -16.45 -14.22 35.30
N ASN A 388 -16.40 -13.79 34.05
CA ASN A 388 -16.59 -12.42 33.62
C ASN A 388 -17.55 -12.39 32.44
N VAL A 389 -18.44 -11.41 32.39
CA VAL A 389 -19.27 -11.14 31.22
C VAL A 389 -18.99 -9.75 30.69
N PHE A 390 -19.13 -9.56 29.40
CA PHE A 390 -18.99 -8.24 28.78
C PHE A 390 -20.02 -8.02 27.68
N VAL A 391 -20.34 -6.74 27.49
CA VAL A 391 -21.08 -6.23 26.34
C VAL A 391 -20.27 -5.11 25.75
N SER A 392 -20.13 -5.07 24.44
CA SER A 392 -19.45 -3.98 23.75
C SER A 392 -20.21 -3.58 22.49
N ALA A 393 -20.10 -2.31 22.16
CA ALA A 393 -20.65 -1.74 20.94
C ALA A 393 -19.71 -0.69 20.38
N GLY A 394 -19.54 -0.68 19.07
CA GLY A 394 -18.78 0.31 18.34
C GLY A 394 -19.51 0.80 17.11
N TYR A 395 -19.36 2.08 16.84
CA TYR A 395 -19.88 2.74 15.65
C TYR A 395 -18.83 3.64 15.04
N ALA A 396 -18.73 3.62 13.74
CA ALA A 396 -17.92 4.56 12.98
C ALA A 396 -18.66 5.05 11.75
N ASN A 397 -18.45 6.30 11.41
CA ASN A 397 -18.86 6.86 10.14
C ASN A 397 -17.78 7.74 9.52
N SER A 398 -17.88 7.92 8.23
CA SER A 398 -17.13 8.90 7.46
C SER A 398 -18.08 9.60 6.50
N SER A 399 -17.87 10.89 6.34
CA SER A 399 -18.57 11.70 5.34
C SER A 399 -17.55 12.59 4.64
N ILE A 400 -17.59 12.62 3.31
CA ILE A 400 -16.72 13.43 2.46
C ILE A 400 -17.61 14.38 1.67
N TYR A 401 -17.42 15.65 1.90
CA TYR A 401 -18.05 16.72 1.18
C TYR A 401 -17.04 17.38 0.25
N ALA A 402 -17.37 17.50 -1.02
CA ALA A 402 -16.51 18.09 -2.05
C ALA A 402 -17.02 19.46 -2.50
N GLU A 403 -16.10 20.37 -2.72
CA GLU A 403 -16.29 21.70 -3.30
C GLU A 403 -15.39 21.84 -4.50
N ASN A 404 -15.94 22.24 -5.65
CA ASN A 404 -15.17 22.59 -6.82
C ASN A 404 -15.44 24.05 -7.21
N SER A 405 -14.38 24.81 -7.29
CA SER A 405 -14.36 26.19 -7.78
C SER A 405 -13.56 26.18 -9.08
N HIS A 406 -14.26 26.14 -10.19
CA HIS A 406 -13.68 25.92 -11.50
C HIS A 406 -13.81 27.15 -12.40
N LYS A 407 -12.82 27.37 -13.25
CA LYS A 407 -12.81 28.39 -14.28
C LYS A 407 -12.11 27.88 -15.54
N ALA A 408 -12.77 27.89 -16.66
CA ALA A 408 -12.18 27.57 -17.95
C ALA A 408 -11.23 28.72 -18.42
N HIS A 409 -10.21 28.35 -19.16
CA HIS A 409 -9.22 29.26 -19.69
C HIS A 409 -8.86 28.93 -21.14
N GLN A 410 -8.38 29.93 -21.87
CA GLN A 410 -8.10 29.83 -23.28
C GLN A 410 -6.68 29.30 -23.53
N TYR A 411 -6.56 28.43 -24.50
CA TYR A 411 -5.31 27.90 -25.05
C TYR A 411 -5.09 28.38 -26.47
N GLY A 412 -3.87 28.23 -26.96
CA GLY A 412 -3.56 28.52 -28.37
C GLY A 412 -2.11 28.20 -28.75
N TYR A 413 -1.88 28.26 -30.01
CA TYR A 413 -0.54 28.14 -30.60
C TYR A 413 -0.39 29.15 -31.73
N GLU A 414 0.88 29.48 -32.01
CA GLU A 414 1.27 30.38 -33.06
C GLU A 414 2.01 29.60 -34.16
N ARG A 415 1.79 29.97 -35.40
CA ARG A 415 2.50 29.38 -36.53
C ARG A 415 2.87 30.47 -37.53
N TYR A 416 4.01 30.32 -38.19
CA TYR A 416 4.34 31.14 -39.33
C TYR A 416 3.40 30.84 -40.50
N THR A 417 2.86 31.88 -41.15
CA THR A 417 2.04 31.77 -42.35
C THR A 417 2.83 32.02 -43.62
N GLY A 418 4.15 32.33 -43.49
CA GLY A 418 5.10 32.59 -44.58
C GLY A 418 6.46 31.99 -44.22
N THR A 419 7.53 32.77 -44.50
CA THR A 419 8.91 32.34 -44.22
C THR A 419 9.16 32.20 -42.73
N ILE A 420 9.82 31.14 -42.30
CA ILE A 420 10.26 30.90 -40.93
C ILE A 420 11.12 32.09 -40.45
N GLY A 421 10.77 32.67 -39.30
CA GLY A 421 11.44 33.82 -38.71
C GLY A 421 10.79 35.16 -39.08
N ASP A 422 9.84 35.23 -40.00
CA ASP A 422 9.08 36.45 -40.31
C ASP A 422 7.96 36.69 -39.30
N LYS A 423 8.25 37.44 -38.27
CA LYS A 423 7.34 37.80 -37.19
C LYS A 423 6.14 38.65 -37.60
N ASN A 424 6.14 39.20 -38.84
CA ASN A 424 5.00 39.95 -39.39
C ASN A 424 3.93 39.02 -39.98
N ASN A 425 4.27 37.76 -40.25
CA ASN A 425 3.42 36.78 -40.89
C ASN A 425 3.19 35.60 -39.93
N VAL A 426 2.52 35.87 -38.80
CA VAL A 426 2.18 34.92 -37.75
C VAL A 426 0.66 34.80 -37.59
N ALA A 427 0.15 33.60 -37.58
CA ALA A 427 -1.24 33.32 -37.20
C ALA A 427 -1.31 32.76 -35.80
N LEU A 428 -2.15 33.35 -34.95
CA LEU A 428 -2.55 32.82 -33.64
C LEU A 428 -3.82 31.99 -33.81
N ASN A 429 -3.82 30.76 -33.32
CA ASN A 429 -4.98 29.86 -33.34
C ASN A 429 -5.44 29.60 -31.88
N PRO A 430 -6.32 30.44 -31.32
CA PRO A 430 -6.85 30.24 -29.99
C PRO A 430 -7.99 29.22 -30.01
N PHE A 431 -8.12 28.45 -28.92
CA PHE A 431 -9.23 27.55 -28.69
C PHE A 431 -9.56 27.46 -27.20
N GLY A 432 -10.69 26.79 -26.86
CA GLY A 432 -11.23 26.80 -25.52
C GLY A 432 -11.95 28.08 -25.15
N ASN A 433 -12.62 28.06 -24.03
CA ASN A 433 -13.39 29.20 -23.51
C ASN A 433 -12.56 29.96 -22.47
N LYS A 434 -12.67 31.28 -22.47
CA LYS A 434 -12.08 32.10 -21.41
C LYS A 434 -13.18 32.57 -20.47
N GLU A 435 -13.15 32.10 -19.25
CA GLU A 435 -14.02 32.56 -18.17
C GLU A 435 -13.27 33.52 -17.26
N THR A 436 -13.96 34.51 -16.74
CA THR A 436 -13.39 35.49 -15.80
C THR A 436 -13.71 35.13 -14.34
N ASN A 437 -14.81 34.46 -14.09
CA ASN A 437 -15.32 34.13 -12.77
C ASN A 437 -15.23 32.63 -12.50
N LEU A 438 -15.00 32.28 -11.23
CA LEU A 438 -15.11 30.90 -10.77
C LEU A 438 -16.57 30.46 -10.71
N THR A 439 -16.87 29.27 -11.21
CA THR A 439 -18.14 28.56 -10.99
C THR A 439 -18.00 27.63 -9.81
N PHE A 440 -19.04 27.54 -8.98
CA PHE A 440 -19.03 26.76 -7.76
C PHE A 440 -19.96 25.57 -7.88
N SER A 441 -19.49 24.42 -7.50
CA SER A 441 -20.29 23.21 -7.34
C SER A 441 -19.91 22.48 -6.06
N THR A 442 -20.91 21.82 -5.46
CA THR A 442 -20.71 21.09 -4.21
C THR A 442 -21.51 19.80 -4.24
N TRP A 443 -20.97 18.74 -3.66
CA TRP A 443 -21.66 17.43 -3.59
C TRP A 443 -21.13 16.58 -2.44
N ASN A 444 -21.91 15.56 -2.08
CA ASN A 444 -21.42 14.49 -1.21
C ASN A 444 -20.55 13.55 -2.05
N ALA A 445 -19.25 13.51 -1.80
CA ALA A 445 -18.28 12.71 -2.54
C ALA A 445 -18.14 11.27 -2.01
N GLY A 446 -18.68 11.00 -0.82
CA GLY A 446 -18.69 9.66 -0.25
C GLY A 446 -19.12 9.65 1.20
N GLN A 447 -19.70 8.53 1.60
CA GLN A 447 -20.02 8.26 3.00
C GLN A 447 -20.03 6.76 3.26
N TRP A 448 -19.65 6.38 4.46
CA TRP A 448 -19.81 5.01 4.93
C TRP A 448 -20.07 4.99 6.43
N TRP A 449 -20.66 3.91 6.90
CA TRP A 449 -20.74 3.62 8.32
C TRP A 449 -20.47 2.14 8.59
N LYS A 450 -19.94 1.86 9.77
CA LYS A 450 -19.69 0.52 10.30
C LYS A 450 -20.16 0.48 11.75
N ALA A 451 -20.87 -0.58 12.12
CA ALA A 451 -21.31 -0.81 13.48
C ALA A 451 -21.07 -2.27 13.87
N LYS A 452 -20.73 -2.50 15.12
CA LYS A 452 -20.55 -3.83 15.69
C LYS A 452 -21.01 -3.84 17.13
N ALA A 453 -21.78 -4.86 17.51
CA ALA A 453 -22.14 -5.12 18.88
C ALA A 453 -21.75 -6.55 19.23
N SER A 454 -21.20 -6.75 20.45
CA SER A 454 -20.77 -8.06 20.90
C SER A 454 -21.18 -8.28 22.33
N VAL A 455 -21.53 -9.53 22.65
CA VAL A 455 -21.73 -10.00 24.01
C VAL A 455 -20.86 -11.24 24.22
N GLY A 456 -20.18 -11.32 25.35
CA GLY A 456 -19.29 -12.45 25.61
C GLY A 456 -19.17 -12.81 27.05
N ILE A 457 -18.76 -14.05 27.23
CA ILE A 457 -18.53 -14.67 28.55
C ILE A 457 -17.09 -15.17 28.54
N ASN A 458 -16.33 -14.78 29.54
CA ASN A 458 -14.97 -15.24 29.75
C ASN A 458 -14.90 -15.96 31.10
N TYR A 459 -14.27 -17.13 31.13
CA TYR A 459 -14.05 -17.93 32.31
C TYR A 459 -12.60 -18.31 32.45
N LYS A 460 -11.94 -17.85 33.53
CA LYS A 460 -10.53 -18.13 33.82
C LYS A 460 -10.44 -18.89 35.14
N ARG A 461 -9.75 -20.04 35.12
CA ARG A 461 -9.57 -20.85 36.32
C ARG A 461 -8.32 -21.73 36.25
N SER A 462 -7.68 -21.93 37.38
CA SER A 462 -6.71 -23.00 37.62
C SER A 462 -7.43 -24.13 38.37
N PHE A 463 -7.33 -25.36 37.89
CA PHE A 463 -7.93 -26.55 38.50
C PHE A 463 -6.95 -27.25 39.42
N PHE A 464 -5.65 -27.16 39.12
CA PHE A 464 -4.54 -27.64 39.89
C PHE A 464 -3.51 -26.53 40.09
N ASP A 465 -2.49 -26.75 40.94
CA ASP A 465 -1.54 -25.66 41.28
C ASP A 465 -0.75 -25.08 40.10
N ASN A 466 -0.68 -25.77 38.97
CA ASN A 466 0.17 -25.43 37.85
C ASN A 466 -0.54 -25.50 36.51
N ASP A 467 -1.84 -25.35 36.45
CA ASP A 467 -2.59 -25.30 35.21
C ASP A 467 -3.46 -24.05 35.11
N HIS A 468 -3.66 -23.54 33.88
CA HIS A 468 -4.56 -22.43 33.65
C HIS A 468 -5.50 -22.78 32.50
N PHE A 469 -6.77 -22.55 32.73
CA PHE A 469 -7.81 -22.68 31.73
C PHE A 469 -8.48 -21.32 31.51
N ASN A 470 -8.59 -20.92 30.25
CA ASN A 470 -9.31 -19.73 29.85
C ASN A 470 -10.27 -20.10 28.72
N ALA A 471 -11.55 -19.89 28.92
CA ALA A 471 -12.57 -20.09 27.90
C ALA A 471 -13.31 -18.78 27.66
N THR A 472 -13.42 -18.38 26.40
CA THR A 472 -14.18 -17.20 26.01
C THR A 472 -15.17 -17.60 24.92
N VAL A 473 -16.45 -17.28 25.13
CA VAL A 473 -17.51 -17.45 24.12
C VAL A 473 -18.10 -16.09 23.82
N VAL A 474 -18.19 -15.77 22.54
CA VAL A 474 -18.65 -14.46 22.05
C VAL A 474 -19.69 -14.65 20.97
N TYR A 475 -20.75 -13.88 21.05
CA TYR A 475 -21.62 -13.59 19.93
C TYR A 475 -21.40 -12.16 19.47
N ASP A 476 -21.22 -11.94 18.19
CA ASP A 476 -21.19 -10.59 17.63
C ASP A 476 -22.13 -10.43 16.41
N ASN A 477 -22.56 -9.20 16.22
CA ASN A 477 -23.32 -8.77 15.06
C ASN A 477 -22.69 -7.49 14.52
N SER A 478 -22.38 -7.46 13.24
CA SER A 478 -21.82 -6.29 12.58
C SER A 478 -22.62 -5.91 11.34
N GLY A 479 -22.65 -4.60 11.05
CA GLY A 479 -23.25 -4.03 9.86
C GLY A 479 -22.32 -3.03 9.20
N VAL A 480 -22.28 -3.05 7.88
CA VAL A 480 -21.47 -2.15 7.05
C VAL A 480 -22.32 -1.61 5.91
N SER A 481 -22.22 -0.30 5.68
CA SER A 481 -22.73 0.36 4.46
C SER A 481 -21.65 1.26 3.89
N THR A 482 -21.42 1.15 2.59
CA THR A 482 -20.36 1.89 1.89
C THR A 482 -20.90 3.02 1.02
N ASP A 483 -22.21 3.05 0.77
CA ASP A 483 -22.89 4.01 -0.12
C ASP A 483 -24.13 4.69 0.49
N GLY A 484 -24.15 4.74 1.84
CA GLY A 484 -25.22 5.38 2.58
C GLY A 484 -26.39 4.46 2.93
N ARG A 485 -27.41 4.28 2.12
CA ARG A 485 -28.62 3.52 2.49
C ARG A 485 -28.88 2.29 1.64
N GLY A 486 -28.28 2.22 0.46
CA GLY A 486 -28.65 1.21 -0.53
C GLY A 486 -28.21 -0.19 -0.18
N ASN A 487 -26.94 -0.36 0.25
CA ASN A 487 -26.32 -1.67 0.41
C ASN A 487 -25.72 -1.84 1.81
N THR A 488 -26.52 -2.35 2.73
CA THR A 488 -26.09 -2.69 4.07
C THR A 488 -25.85 -4.20 4.18
N PHE A 489 -24.64 -4.58 4.56
CA PHE A 489 -24.26 -5.98 4.78
C PHE A 489 -24.19 -6.28 6.27
N TYR A 490 -24.79 -7.39 6.67
CA TYR A 490 -24.80 -7.86 8.03
C TYR A 490 -24.07 -9.19 8.19
N ARG A 491 -23.29 -9.31 9.26
CA ARG A 491 -22.62 -10.53 9.68
C ARG A 491 -22.98 -10.87 11.12
N GLN A 492 -23.04 -12.15 11.42
CA GLN A 492 -23.27 -12.69 12.76
C GLN A 492 -22.25 -13.77 13.01
N ASN A 493 -21.55 -13.71 14.14
CA ASN A 493 -20.56 -14.71 14.48
C ASN A 493 -20.82 -15.25 15.90
N ILE A 494 -20.66 -16.56 16.06
CA ILE A 494 -20.62 -17.23 17.35
C ILE A 494 -19.27 -17.91 17.46
N MET A 495 -18.46 -17.49 18.41
CA MET A 495 -17.06 -17.91 18.51
C MET A 495 -16.74 -18.38 19.92
N GLY A 496 -16.02 -19.50 20.02
CA GLY A 496 -15.46 -20.02 21.26
C GLY A 496 -13.95 -20.16 21.15
N VAL A 497 -13.23 -19.65 22.14
CA VAL A 497 -11.79 -19.88 22.33
C VAL A 497 -11.59 -20.60 23.63
N PHE A 498 -10.85 -21.67 23.60
CA PHE A 498 -10.49 -22.49 24.73
C PHE A 498 -8.98 -22.61 24.79
N HIS A 499 -8.39 -21.97 25.78
CA HIS A 499 -6.96 -22.01 26.05
C HIS A 499 -6.71 -22.86 27.30
N TYR A 500 -5.78 -23.80 27.20
CA TYR A 500 -5.33 -24.58 28.33
C TYR A 500 -3.82 -24.68 28.33
N ASP A 501 -3.19 -24.32 29.44
CA ASP A 501 -1.78 -24.58 29.66
C ASP A 501 -1.56 -25.43 30.91
N PHE A 502 -0.60 -26.34 30.83
CA PHE A 502 -0.18 -27.19 31.92
C PHE A 502 1.28 -26.90 32.25
N GLN A 503 1.54 -26.49 33.50
CA GLN A 503 2.86 -26.14 34.04
C GLN A 503 3.55 -25.00 33.27
N ASN A 504 2.83 -24.12 32.59
CA ASN A 504 3.37 -23.15 31.65
C ASN A 504 4.30 -23.82 30.62
N ARG A 505 4.10 -25.09 30.32
CA ARG A 505 5.00 -25.91 29.48
C ARG A 505 4.30 -26.52 28.28
N TYR A 506 3.09 -27.02 28.45
CA TYR A 506 2.28 -27.58 27.37
C TYR A 506 1.06 -26.72 27.21
N VAL A 507 0.85 -26.21 26.02
CA VAL A 507 -0.23 -25.30 25.67
C VAL A 507 -1.09 -25.88 24.56
N ALA A 508 -2.40 -25.76 24.70
CA ALA A 508 -3.36 -26.14 23.66
C ALA A 508 -4.43 -25.06 23.55
N ASP A 509 -4.64 -24.57 22.33
CA ASP A 509 -5.72 -23.64 22.00
C ASP A 509 -6.67 -24.28 20.99
N LEU A 510 -7.97 -24.21 21.27
CA LEU A 510 -9.03 -24.63 20.37
C LEU A 510 -9.92 -23.42 20.08
N VAL A 511 -10.08 -23.09 18.80
CA VAL A 511 -11.01 -22.06 18.34
C VAL A 511 -12.11 -22.71 17.52
N LEU A 512 -13.36 -22.43 17.88
CA LEU A 512 -14.54 -22.90 17.17
C LEU A 512 -15.36 -21.67 16.77
N ALA A 513 -15.49 -21.40 15.49
CA ALA A 513 -16.24 -20.25 15.03
C ALA A 513 -17.32 -20.65 14.03
N GLY A 514 -18.55 -20.24 14.28
CA GLY A 514 -19.66 -20.27 13.36
C GLY A 514 -19.89 -18.85 12.81
N ASN A 515 -19.63 -18.66 11.52
CA ASN A 515 -19.66 -17.37 10.87
C ASN A 515 -20.84 -17.28 9.90
N GLY A 516 -21.74 -16.31 10.09
CA GLY A 516 -22.93 -16.09 9.27
C GLY A 516 -22.86 -14.77 8.52
N SER A 517 -23.27 -14.76 7.26
CA SER A 517 -23.32 -13.55 6.43
C SER A 517 -24.58 -13.51 5.56
N CYS A 518 -25.14 -12.31 5.37
CA CYS A 518 -26.20 -12.11 4.40
C CYS A 518 -25.71 -12.12 2.95
N ARG A 519 -24.39 -12.04 2.73
CA ARG A 519 -23.78 -12.04 1.39
C ARG A 519 -23.73 -13.42 0.75
N THR A 520 -23.79 -14.49 1.52
CA THR A 520 -23.55 -15.87 1.11
C THR A 520 -24.84 -16.71 1.05
N TYR A 521 -25.93 -16.15 0.52
CA TYR A 521 -27.19 -16.88 0.31
C TYR A 521 -27.01 -17.94 -0.81
N PRO A 522 -27.54 -19.19 -0.70
CA PRO A 522 -28.34 -19.73 0.42
C PRO A 522 -27.50 -20.22 1.62
N SER A 523 -26.19 -20.46 1.46
CA SER A 523 -25.30 -21.03 2.48
C SER A 523 -24.78 -19.93 3.43
N LYS A 524 -25.66 -19.46 4.33
CA LYS A 524 -25.37 -18.31 5.19
C LYS A 524 -24.29 -18.57 6.25
N TRP A 525 -24.12 -19.80 6.69
CA TRP A 525 -23.24 -20.14 7.79
C TRP A 525 -22.07 -21.02 7.36
N ALA A 526 -20.90 -20.75 7.89
CA ALA A 526 -19.71 -21.57 7.78
C ALA A 526 -19.14 -21.90 9.16
N PHE A 527 -18.48 -23.03 9.29
CA PHE A 527 -17.84 -23.48 10.52
C PHE A 527 -16.33 -23.52 10.36
N SER A 528 -15.62 -22.78 11.20
CA SER A 528 -14.18 -22.55 11.14
C SER A 528 -13.50 -23.07 12.41
N PRO A 529 -13.12 -24.35 12.47
CA PRO A 529 -12.37 -24.94 13.57
C PRO A 529 -10.87 -24.70 13.42
N THR A 530 -10.18 -24.42 14.52
CA THR A 530 -8.72 -24.30 14.56
C THR A 530 -8.18 -24.92 15.84
N LEU A 531 -7.13 -25.72 15.71
CA LEU A 531 -6.37 -26.29 16.82
C LEU A 531 -4.92 -25.81 16.75
N SER A 532 -4.38 -25.40 17.89
CA SER A 532 -2.96 -25.10 17.98
C SER A 532 -2.35 -25.63 19.28
N LEU A 533 -1.08 -26.02 19.20
CA LEU A 533 -0.33 -26.64 20.26
C LEU A 533 1.00 -25.92 20.47
N GLY A 534 1.41 -25.80 21.71
CA GLY A 534 2.69 -25.24 22.12
C GLY A 534 3.43 -26.13 23.12
N TRP A 535 4.73 -26.23 22.94
CA TRP A 535 5.62 -26.91 23.86
C TRP A 535 6.80 -26.05 24.22
N ILE A 536 6.86 -25.61 25.49
CA ILE A 536 7.98 -24.86 26.04
C ILE A 536 8.97 -25.89 26.59
N TYR A 537 10.02 -26.15 25.82
CA TYR A 537 11.02 -27.18 26.16
C TYR A 537 12.21 -26.61 26.95
N ALA A 538 12.39 -25.29 26.96
CA ALA A 538 13.40 -24.58 27.74
C ALA A 538 12.77 -23.35 28.41
N ASP A 539 12.99 -23.19 29.72
CA ASP A 539 12.63 -22.02 30.54
C ASP A 539 13.65 -21.96 31.70
N ASN A 540 14.85 -21.43 31.43
CA ASN A 540 15.93 -21.32 32.42
C ASN A 540 16.79 -20.09 32.14
N ASN A 541 16.70 -19.12 33.03
CA ASN A 541 17.39 -17.84 32.90
C ASN A 541 18.92 -17.93 32.98
N ASP A 542 19.46 -18.99 33.60
CA ASP A 542 20.90 -19.17 33.77
C ASP A 542 21.53 -19.97 32.62
N ALA A 543 20.72 -20.58 31.74
CA ALA A 543 21.23 -21.32 30.60
C ALA A 543 21.53 -20.40 29.41
N LEU A 544 22.37 -20.84 28.47
CA LEU A 544 22.57 -20.14 27.20
C LEU A 544 21.25 -20.03 26.39
N LEU A 545 20.48 -21.09 26.37
CA LEU A 545 19.09 -21.11 25.87
C LEU A 545 18.16 -20.83 27.04
N ASN A 546 17.77 -19.56 27.19
CA ASN A 546 16.93 -19.12 28.31
C ASN A 546 15.47 -19.53 28.11
N TYR A 547 15.02 -19.50 26.87
CA TYR A 547 13.64 -19.85 26.50
C TYR A 547 13.63 -20.57 25.16
N GLY A 548 12.84 -21.60 25.05
CA GLY A 548 12.64 -22.36 23.82
C GLY A 548 11.21 -22.89 23.74
N LYS A 549 10.46 -22.51 22.69
CA LYS A 549 9.09 -22.94 22.43
C LYS A 549 8.96 -23.45 21.01
N LEU A 550 8.32 -24.61 20.87
CA LEU A 550 7.77 -25.09 19.59
C LEU A 550 6.27 -24.84 19.59
N ARG A 551 5.73 -24.46 18.45
CA ARG A 551 4.30 -24.24 18.22
C ARG A 551 3.88 -24.77 16.88
N ALA A 552 2.68 -25.35 16.81
CA ALA A 552 2.08 -25.86 15.59
C ALA A 552 0.59 -25.49 15.58
N SER A 553 0.07 -25.07 14.45
CA SER A 553 -1.35 -24.78 14.28
C SER A 553 -1.89 -25.36 12.99
N ALA A 554 -3.17 -25.74 13.01
CA ALA A 554 -3.94 -26.16 11.84
C ALA A 554 -5.37 -25.64 11.97
N GLY A 555 -5.92 -25.09 10.89
CA GLY A 555 -7.26 -24.54 10.93
C GLY A 555 -7.92 -24.41 9.58
N ILE A 556 -9.25 -24.32 9.62
CA ILE A 556 -10.10 -24.06 8.47
C ILE A 556 -10.82 -22.73 8.70
N GLN A 557 -10.83 -21.87 7.71
CA GLN A 557 -11.52 -20.58 7.72
C GLN A 557 -12.30 -20.39 6.42
N HIS A 558 -13.33 -19.56 6.47
CA HIS A 558 -14.17 -19.23 5.32
C HIS A 558 -14.29 -17.72 5.17
N THR A 559 -14.47 -17.25 3.93
CA THR A 559 -14.81 -15.84 3.67
C THR A 559 -16.18 -15.70 3.03
N ASP A 560 -16.84 -14.59 3.32
CA ASP A 560 -18.11 -14.21 2.70
C ASP A 560 -17.93 -13.32 1.47
N TYR A 561 -16.70 -13.23 0.95
CA TYR A 561 -16.45 -12.48 -0.28
C TYR A 561 -17.18 -13.10 -1.47
N MET A 562 -17.86 -12.26 -2.21
CA MET A 562 -18.53 -12.57 -3.45
C MET A 562 -18.11 -11.59 -4.52
N PRO A 563 -17.77 -12.03 -5.74
CA PRO A 563 -17.42 -11.12 -6.85
C PRO A 563 -18.50 -10.09 -7.12
N THR A 564 -19.77 -10.51 -7.04
CA THR A 564 -20.93 -9.65 -7.21
C THR A 564 -22.02 -10.04 -6.20
N TYR A 565 -22.59 -9.06 -5.50
CA TYR A 565 -23.70 -9.30 -4.60
C TYR A 565 -24.95 -9.70 -5.39
N GLY A 566 -25.67 -10.71 -4.89
CA GLY A 566 -26.91 -11.18 -5.53
C GLY A 566 -26.66 -12.08 -6.76
N MET A 567 -25.43 -12.60 -6.94
CA MET A 567 -25.08 -13.46 -8.09
C MET A 567 -25.93 -14.73 -8.22
N TRP A 568 -26.69 -15.11 -7.20
CA TRP A 568 -27.69 -16.20 -7.24
C TRP A 568 -29.03 -15.77 -7.91
N LEU A 569 -29.18 -14.50 -8.28
CA LEU A 569 -30.33 -13.95 -8.99
C LEU A 569 -29.96 -13.65 -10.44
N PRO A 570 -30.87 -13.83 -11.40
CA PRO A 570 -30.65 -13.32 -12.75
C PRO A 570 -30.59 -11.80 -12.70
N THR A 571 -29.63 -11.20 -13.38
CA THR A 571 -29.56 -9.74 -13.54
C THR A 571 -30.19 -9.32 -14.86
N TRP A 572 -30.77 -8.12 -14.89
CA TRP A 572 -31.30 -7.50 -16.08
C TRP A 572 -30.55 -6.22 -16.37
N ASP A 573 -29.96 -6.13 -17.56
CA ASP A 573 -29.39 -4.88 -18.05
C ASP A 573 -30.52 -4.08 -18.75
N VAL A 574 -30.92 -2.98 -18.13
CA VAL A 574 -31.99 -2.12 -18.62
C VAL A 574 -31.50 -0.99 -19.54
N SER A 575 -30.18 -0.91 -19.71
CA SER A 575 -29.56 0.09 -20.59
C SER A 575 -29.01 -0.53 -21.88
N HIS A 576 -29.32 -1.77 -22.16
CA HIS A 576 -28.75 -2.51 -23.26
C HIS A 576 -29.47 -2.29 -24.57
N GLY A 577 -28.81 -1.65 -25.50
CA GLY A 577 -29.30 -1.38 -26.85
C GLY A 577 -30.44 -0.36 -26.86
N TYR A 578 -30.48 0.41 -27.87
CA TYR A 578 -31.66 1.24 -28.17
C TYR A 578 -32.17 0.90 -29.53
N VAL A 579 -33.49 0.89 -29.66
CA VAL A 579 -34.20 0.75 -30.94
C VAL A 579 -34.77 2.10 -31.30
N ILE A 580 -34.50 2.57 -32.51
CA ILE A 580 -35.12 3.76 -33.05
C ILE A 580 -36.47 3.34 -33.56
N ILE A 581 -37.56 3.84 -32.93
CA ILE A 581 -38.91 3.56 -33.31
C ILE A 581 -39.52 4.82 -33.93
N GLY A 582 -39.88 4.72 -35.21
CA GLY A 582 -40.57 5.78 -35.96
C GLY A 582 -39.64 6.88 -36.47
N ASN A 583 -40.25 7.90 -37.10
CA ASN A 583 -39.53 8.99 -37.77
C ASN A 583 -38.91 10.05 -36.82
N ASN A 584 -39.16 9.97 -35.53
CA ASN A 584 -38.70 10.99 -34.56
C ASN A 584 -37.41 10.66 -33.84
N TYR A 585 -36.65 9.68 -34.28
CA TYR A 585 -35.36 9.26 -33.68
C TYR A 585 -35.38 9.09 -32.14
N GLY A 586 -36.53 8.74 -31.56
CA GLY A 586 -36.63 8.44 -30.13
C GLY A 586 -35.90 7.14 -29.80
N ALA A 587 -34.85 7.25 -29.03
CA ALA A 587 -34.15 6.07 -28.52
C ALA A 587 -34.96 5.45 -27.36
N THR A 588 -35.36 4.20 -27.51
CA THR A 588 -36.01 3.44 -26.43
C THR A 588 -35.00 2.38 -25.97
N TRP A 589 -34.66 2.45 -24.71
CA TRP A 589 -33.76 1.48 -24.10
C TRP A 589 -34.46 0.14 -23.89
N GLY A 590 -33.85 -0.92 -24.33
CA GLY A 590 -34.33 -2.28 -24.10
C GLY A 590 -33.79 -2.86 -22.80
N ALA A 591 -34.44 -3.92 -22.31
CA ALA A 591 -33.92 -4.76 -21.25
C ALA A 591 -33.49 -6.11 -21.85
N SER A 592 -32.31 -6.55 -21.46
CA SER A 592 -31.81 -7.89 -21.77
C SER A 592 -31.40 -8.62 -20.49
N LEU A 593 -31.34 -9.95 -20.52
CA LEU A 593 -30.76 -10.72 -19.41
C LEU A 593 -29.27 -10.39 -19.33
N GLY A 594 -28.84 -9.87 -18.19
CA GLY A 594 -27.45 -9.41 -17.98
C GLY A 594 -26.50 -10.56 -17.64
N SER A 595 -26.91 -11.43 -16.70
CA SER A 595 -26.10 -12.60 -16.32
C SER A 595 -26.96 -13.76 -15.89
N PHE A 596 -26.45 -14.96 -16.10
CA PHE A 596 -27.03 -16.18 -15.51
C PHE A 596 -26.84 -16.19 -14.00
N PRO A 597 -27.82 -16.72 -13.23
CA PRO A 597 -27.64 -16.93 -11.80
C PRO A 597 -26.57 -17.99 -11.55
N THR A 598 -25.73 -17.78 -10.57
CA THR A 598 -24.82 -18.78 -10.05
C THR A 598 -25.60 -19.79 -9.22
N THR A 599 -25.59 -21.06 -9.62
CA THR A 599 -26.36 -22.13 -8.97
C THR A 599 -25.51 -22.98 -8.04
N ASN A 600 -24.23 -23.17 -8.38
CA ASN A 600 -23.26 -23.92 -7.58
C ASN A 600 -22.35 -22.91 -6.90
N PHE A 601 -22.40 -22.93 -5.58
CA PHE A 601 -21.69 -21.93 -4.83
C PHE A 601 -21.36 -22.41 -3.41
N SER A 602 -20.09 -22.35 -3.09
CA SER A 602 -19.54 -22.57 -1.77
C SER A 602 -18.79 -21.33 -1.31
N GLN A 603 -18.59 -21.18 -0.02
CA GLN A 603 -17.74 -20.13 0.49
C GLN A 603 -16.27 -20.47 0.24
N ASP A 604 -15.50 -19.50 -0.24
CA ASP A 604 -14.04 -19.62 -0.39
C ASP A 604 -13.43 -20.03 0.96
N THR A 605 -12.68 -21.13 0.95
CA THR A 605 -12.22 -21.84 2.14
C THR A 605 -10.70 -21.86 2.19
N SER A 606 -10.13 -21.54 3.33
CA SER A 606 -8.71 -21.62 3.65
C SER A 606 -8.45 -22.78 4.60
N THR A 607 -7.61 -23.72 4.20
CA THR A 607 -7.00 -24.71 5.10
C THR A 607 -5.55 -24.33 5.30
N SER A 608 -5.14 -24.06 6.53
CA SER A 608 -3.80 -23.57 6.84
C SER A 608 -3.09 -24.38 7.90
N PHE A 609 -1.77 -24.48 7.75
CA PHE A 609 -0.83 -25.10 8.69
C PHE A 609 0.31 -24.14 8.97
N ASN A 610 0.71 -24.03 10.22
CA ASN A 610 1.89 -23.27 10.63
C ASN A 610 2.70 -24.06 11.63
N LEU A 611 4.03 -24.06 11.46
CA LEU A 611 4.99 -24.60 12.40
C LEU A 611 6.00 -23.51 12.75
N GLY A 612 6.21 -23.24 14.04
CA GLY A 612 7.09 -22.19 14.46
C GLY A 612 7.92 -22.54 15.69
N THR A 613 8.97 -21.78 15.90
CA THR A 613 9.78 -21.85 17.11
C THR A 613 10.18 -20.45 17.56
N ASP A 614 10.14 -20.22 18.88
CA ASP A 614 10.59 -18.99 19.51
C ASP A 614 11.71 -19.32 20.48
N LEU A 615 12.81 -18.62 20.37
CA LEU A 615 14.03 -18.83 21.16
C LEU A 615 14.47 -17.53 21.81
N ARG A 616 14.97 -17.61 23.05
CA ARG A 616 15.76 -16.55 23.68
C ARG A 616 17.10 -17.09 24.10
N LEU A 617 18.18 -16.44 23.65
CA LEU A 617 19.56 -16.82 23.90
C LEU A 617 20.28 -15.73 24.69
N ALA A 618 21.07 -16.16 25.69
CA ALA A 618 21.94 -15.30 26.52
C ALA A 618 21.22 -14.07 27.12
N ASN A 619 19.91 -14.18 27.40
CA ASN A 619 19.03 -13.10 27.88
C ASN A 619 19.05 -11.82 27.04
N ALA A 620 19.41 -11.91 25.75
CA ALA A 620 19.62 -10.75 24.92
C ALA A 620 19.13 -10.92 23.46
N LEU A 621 19.16 -12.13 22.91
CA LEU A 621 18.83 -12.41 21.53
C LEU A 621 17.54 -13.24 21.46
N ASP A 622 16.49 -12.63 20.94
CA ASP A 622 15.24 -13.29 20.61
C ASP A 622 15.23 -13.67 19.14
N ILE A 623 14.88 -14.91 18.82
CA ILE A 623 14.76 -15.44 17.46
C ILE A 623 13.38 -16.07 17.35
N SER A 624 12.66 -15.76 16.28
CA SER A 624 11.42 -16.45 15.90
C SER A 624 11.51 -16.92 14.46
N VAL A 625 11.09 -18.17 14.24
CA VAL A 625 11.04 -18.79 12.90
C VAL A 625 9.68 -19.40 12.72
N ASP A 626 9.05 -19.13 11.57
CA ASP A 626 7.81 -19.73 11.14
C ASP A 626 7.95 -20.34 9.76
N ALA A 627 7.32 -21.49 9.53
CA ALA A 627 7.07 -22.08 8.23
C ALA A 627 5.57 -22.30 8.10
N PHE A 628 5.01 -21.96 6.95
CA PHE A 628 3.57 -22.01 6.73
C PHE A 628 3.22 -22.64 5.39
N TYR A 629 2.04 -23.25 5.36
CA TYR A 629 1.37 -23.75 4.15
C TYR A 629 -0.11 -23.42 4.26
N GLN A 630 -0.70 -22.92 3.18
CA GLN A 630 -2.12 -22.59 3.08
C GLN A 630 -2.67 -23.05 1.74
N LEU A 631 -3.82 -23.70 1.78
CA LEU A 631 -4.61 -24.08 0.61
C LEU A 631 -5.92 -23.31 0.63
N ARG A 632 -6.14 -22.47 -0.39
CA ARG A 632 -7.41 -21.79 -0.65
C ARG A 632 -8.15 -22.55 -1.74
N SER A 633 -9.39 -22.93 -1.47
CA SER A 633 -10.25 -23.68 -2.38
C SER A 633 -11.64 -23.04 -2.45
N HIS A 634 -12.45 -23.47 -3.40
CA HIS A 634 -13.78 -22.90 -3.66
C HIS A 634 -13.73 -21.40 -3.99
N ILE A 635 -12.66 -20.95 -4.66
CA ILE A 635 -12.55 -19.56 -5.10
C ILE A 635 -13.47 -19.35 -6.29
N MET A 636 -14.36 -18.37 -6.18
CA MET A 636 -15.32 -18.03 -7.23
C MET A 636 -14.61 -17.38 -8.41
N LEU A 637 -14.71 -18.02 -9.58
CA LEU A 637 -14.15 -17.54 -10.84
C LEU A 637 -15.26 -17.33 -11.88
N SER A 638 -15.09 -16.34 -12.75
CA SER A 638 -16.02 -16.10 -13.86
C SER A 638 -15.95 -17.23 -14.87
N ALA A 639 -17.11 -17.81 -15.21
CA ALA A 639 -17.22 -18.89 -16.20
C ALA A 639 -17.22 -18.37 -17.66
N SER A 640 -16.62 -17.21 -17.92
CA SER A 640 -16.56 -16.60 -19.26
C SER A 640 -15.94 -17.49 -20.32
N ASN A 641 -15.04 -18.37 -19.94
CA ASN A 641 -14.38 -19.33 -20.84
C ASN A 641 -15.18 -20.62 -21.06
N GLU A 642 -16.25 -20.86 -20.28
CA GLU A 642 -17.08 -22.06 -20.42
C GLU A 642 -18.33 -21.82 -21.27
N ASN A 643 -18.78 -20.59 -21.39
CA ASN A 643 -19.96 -20.22 -22.15
C ASN A 643 -19.58 -19.60 -23.50
N SER A 644 -20.23 -20.08 -24.55
CA SER A 644 -20.04 -19.49 -25.89
C SER A 644 -20.52 -18.03 -25.91
N SER A 645 -19.74 -17.13 -26.50
CA SER A 645 -20.13 -15.74 -26.73
C SER A 645 -21.40 -15.57 -27.60
N VAL A 646 -21.77 -16.62 -28.36
CA VAL A 646 -23.02 -16.66 -29.14
C VAL A 646 -24.26 -16.55 -28.26
N VAL A 647 -24.18 -16.95 -26.99
CA VAL A 647 -25.30 -16.84 -26.03
C VAL A 647 -25.67 -15.38 -25.74
N GLY A 648 -24.71 -14.46 -25.86
CA GLY A 648 -24.91 -13.01 -25.66
C GLY A 648 -25.24 -12.60 -24.23
N ILE A 649 -25.04 -13.48 -23.24
CA ILE A 649 -25.33 -13.25 -21.82
C ILE A 649 -24.04 -13.44 -21.04
N GLN A 650 -23.82 -12.62 -20.02
CA GLN A 650 -22.66 -12.74 -19.14
C GLN A 650 -22.68 -14.09 -18.43
N SER A 651 -21.50 -14.67 -18.32
CA SER A 651 -21.32 -15.96 -17.65
C SER A 651 -21.57 -15.85 -16.16
N SER A 652 -22.09 -16.93 -15.58
CA SER A 652 -22.14 -17.11 -14.13
C SER A 652 -20.73 -17.27 -13.52
N TYR A 653 -20.66 -17.41 -12.21
CA TYR A 653 -19.45 -17.77 -11.49
C TYR A 653 -19.49 -19.24 -11.07
N ASN A 654 -18.33 -19.88 -10.99
CA ASN A 654 -18.16 -21.22 -10.46
C ASN A 654 -17.10 -21.24 -9.36
N ASP A 655 -17.29 -22.08 -8.33
CA ASP A 655 -16.43 -22.20 -7.16
C ASP A 655 -15.29 -23.23 -7.34
N VAL A 656 -14.54 -23.09 -8.43
CA VAL A 656 -13.54 -24.06 -8.86
C VAL A 656 -12.09 -23.65 -8.61
N GLY A 657 -11.85 -22.37 -8.33
CA GLY A 657 -10.48 -21.87 -8.15
C GLY A 657 -9.80 -22.44 -6.91
N GLU A 658 -8.52 -22.77 -7.05
CA GLU A 658 -7.68 -23.24 -5.95
C GLU A 658 -6.28 -22.64 -6.04
N VAL A 659 -5.77 -22.15 -4.90
CA VAL A 659 -4.43 -21.57 -4.75
C VAL A 659 -3.75 -22.18 -3.54
N LYS A 660 -2.53 -22.66 -3.69
CA LYS A 660 -1.64 -23.03 -2.59
C LYS A 660 -0.59 -21.94 -2.36
N SER A 661 -0.30 -21.67 -1.09
CA SER A 661 0.69 -20.69 -0.68
C SER A 661 1.59 -21.27 0.40
N TYR A 662 2.88 -21.00 0.34
CA TYR A 662 3.85 -21.53 1.28
C TYR A 662 5.03 -20.56 1.43
N GLY A 663 5.70 -20.66 2.56
CA GLY A 663 6.84 -19.80 2.82
C GLY A 663 7.42 -19.97 4.21
N PHE A 664 8.36 -19.09 4.53
CA PHE A 664 8.97 -19.03 5.85
C PHE A 664 9.28 -17.58 6.25
N GLU A 665 9.39 -17.39 7.54
CA GLU A 665 9.71 -16.12 8.17
C GLU A 665 10.79 -16.34 9.24
N VAL A 666 11.73 -15.41 9.33
CA VAL A 666 12.76 -15.40 10.38
C VAL A 666 12.84 -13.99 10.92
N SER A 667 12.85 -13.85 12.23
CA SER A 667 13.18 -12.60 12.90
C SER A 667 14.19 -12.82 14.00
N ALA A 668 15.07 -11.84 14.16
CA ALA A 668 16.06 -11.82 15.23
C ALA A 668 16.10 -10.43 15.84
N LYS A 669 16.02 -10.32 17.17
CA LYS A 669 16.11 -9.05 17.91
C LYS A 669 17.09 -9.20 19.05
N TYR A 670 18.14 -8.40 19.03
CA TYR A 670 19.16 -8.35 20.09
C TYR A 670 19.05 -7.03 20.83
N VAL A 671 18.74 -7.09 22.11
CA VAL A 671 18.65 -5.92 22.97
C VAL A 671 19.53 -6.16 24.19
N LYS A 672 20.52 -5.31 24.37
CA LYS A 672 21.43 -5.44 25.51
C LYS A 672 21.90 -4.10 26.04
N LYS A 673 21.86 -3.96 27.35
CA LYS A 673 22.54 -2.89 28.09
C LYS A 673 23.98 -3.31 28.32
N ILE A 674 24.89 -2.73 27.52
CA ILE A 674 26.34 -3.11 27.53
C ILE A 674 27.03 -2.53 28.78
N THR A 675 26.70 -1.26 29.10
CA THR A 675 27.14 -0.58 30.32
C THR A 675 25.94 0.16 30.93
N SER A 676 26.13 0.80 32.09
CA SER A 676 25.12 1.67 32.70
C SER A 676 24.56 2.74 31.72
N ASP A 677 25.39 3.18 30.80
CA ASP A 677 25.15 4.32 29.92
C ASP A 677 24.98 3.93 28.45
N LEU A 678 25.34 2.68 28.06
CA LEU A 678 25.34 2.22 26.68
C LEU A 678 24.30 1.11 26.47
N ASN A 679 23.27 1.39 25.67
CA ASN A 679 22.27 0.44 25.20
C ASN A 679 22.48 0.15 23.72
N LEU A 680 22.36 -1.12 23.32
CA LEU A 680 22.42 -1.58 21.94
C LEU A 680 21.13 -2.33 21.61
N ASN A 681 20.53 -1.99 20.46
CA ASN A 681 19.35 -2.63 19.89
C ASN A 681 19.64 -2.96 18.43
N LEU A 682 19.66 -4.24 18.07
CA LEU A 682 19.83 -4.71 16.70
C LEU A 682 18.62 -5.58 16.36
N GLY A 683 18.08 -5.41 15.18
CA GLY A 683 16.99 -6.24 14.69
C GLY A 683 17.18 -6.60 13.23
N ALA A 684 16.70 -7.77 12.85
CA ALA A 684 16.64 -8.21 11.46
C ALA A 684 15.41 -9.09 11.27
N ASN A 685 14.78 -8.97 10.12
CA ASN A 685 13.73 -9.88 9.70
C ASN A 685 13.87 -10.23 8.22
N LEU A 686 13.39 -11.42 7.87
CA LEU A 686 13.36 -11.97 6.53
C LEU A 686 12.06 -12.74 6.36
N SER A 687 11.37 -12.52 5.26
CA SER A 687 10.17 -13.28 4.88
C SER A 687 10.26 -13.65 3.41
N TRP A 688 9.97 -14.91 3.12
CA TRP A 688 9.80 -15.39 1.76
C TRP A 688 8.48 -16.13 1.65
N ALA A 689 7.68 -15.76 0.64
CA ALA A 689 6.36 -16.34 0.40
C ALA A 689 6.13 -16.52 -1.09
N ARG A 690 5.60 -17.68 -1.47
CA ARG A 690 5.22 -18.01 -2.85
C ARG A 690 3.82 -18.59 -2.88
N ASN A 691 3.09 -18.28 -3.93
CA ASN A 691 1.80 -18.85 -4.24
C ASN A 691 1.81 -19.54 -5.60
N GLU A 692 0.86 -20.45 -5.81
CA GLU A 692 0.69 -21.20 -7.05
C GLU A 692 -0.80 -21.52 -7.24
N VAL A 693 -1.32 -21.23 -8.41
CA VAL A 693 -2.67 -21.62 -8.81
C VAL A 693 -2.69 -23.13 -9.05
N SER A 694 -3.47 -23.87 -8.26
CA SER A 694 -3.61 -25.33 -8.37
C SER A 694 -4.77 -25.73 -9.26
N LYS A 695 -5.86 -24.94 -9.28
CA LYS A 695 -7.00 -25.13 -10.17
C LYS A 695 -7.51 -23.80 -10.68
N TYR A 696 -7.92 -23.82 -11.92
CA TYR A 696 -8.51 -22.68 -12.61
C TYR A 696 -9.72 -23.14 -13.44
N ILE A 697 -10.55 -22.19 -13.89
CA ILE A 697 -11.79 -22.50 -14.60
C ILE A 697 -11.53 -22.75 -16.08
N GLY A 698 -12.13 -23.82 -16.62
CA GLY A 698 -12.12 -24.15 -18.05
C GLY A 698 -10.75 -24.55 -18.59
N THR A 699 -10.68 -24.73 -19.90
CA THR A 699 -9.43 -24.98 -20.63
C THR A 699 -8.89 -23.64 -21.13
N PRO A 700 -7.61 -23.31 -20.92
CA PRO A 700 -7.06 -22.06 -21.40
C PRO A 700 -7.11 -22.00 -22.93
N THR A 701 -7.50 -20.85 -23.47
CA THR A 701 -7.51 -20.60 -24.92
C THR A 701 -6.08 -20.67 -25.48
N TYR A 702 -5.13 -20.23 -24.69
CA TYR A 702 -3.70 -20.20 -25.03
C TYR A 702 -2.94 -21.13 -24.09
N PRO A 703 -2.51 -22.32 -24.54
CA PRO A 703 -1.94 -23.35 -23.65
C PRO A 703 -0.69 -22.92 -22.88
N LEU A 704 0.15 -22.03 -23.45
CA LEU A 704 1.37 -21.54 -22.79
C LEU A 704 1.11 -20.49 -21.72
N SER A 705 -0.12 -19.96 -21.67
CA SER A 705 -0.56 -19.00 -20.65
C SER A 705 -1.58 -19.59 -19.67
N ASP A 706 -1.55 -20.92 -19.49
CA ASP A 706 -2.34 -21.58 -18.44
C ASP A 706 -1.90 -21.08 -17.06
N PRO A 707 -2.80 -20.50 -16.26
CA PRO A 707 -2.45 -20.04 -14.93
C PRO A 707 -2.13 -21.17 -13.95
N VAL A 708 -2.52 -22.42 -14.24
CA VAL A 708 -2.25 -23.58 -13.36
C VAL A 708 -0.75 -23.87 -13.31
N GLY A 709 -0.23 -24.01 -12.10
CA GLY A 709 1.21 -24.17 -11.85
C GLY A 709 1.99 -22.85 -11.77
N HIS A 710 1.33 -21.70 -11.98
CA HIS A 710 1.92 -20.38 -11.95
C HIS A 710 1.40 -19.54 -10.78
N ARG A 711 2.03 -18.39 -10.52
CA ARG A 711 1.63 -17.49 -9.44
C ARG A 711 0.29 -16.80 -9.77
N VAL A 712 -0.46 -16.45 -8.76
CA VAL A 712 -1.66 -15.60 -8.88
C VAL A 712 -1.34 -14.27 -9.59
N ASN A 713 -0.17 -13.72 -9.29
CA ASN A 713 0.34 -12.46 -9.84
C ASN A 713 1.55 -12.70 -10.76
N GLU A 714 1.46 -13.68 -11.65
CA GLU A 714 2.52 -13.99 -12.61
C GLU A 714 2.66 -12.87 -13.67
N ALA A 715 3.90 -12.57 -14.05
CA ALA A 715 4.17 -11.74 -15.21
C ALA A 715 4.01 -12.58 -16.48
N TRP A 716 3.03 -12.24 -17.30
CA TRP A 716 2.74 -12.90 -18.57
C TRP A 716 3.18 -12.03 -19.74
N GLY A 717 3.79 -12.62 -20.75
CA GLY A 717 4.22 -11.89 -21.95
C GLY A 717 5.01 -12.74 -22.92
N LEU A 718 5.41 -12.12 -24.01
CA LEU A 718 6.25 -12.72 -25.03
C LEU A 718 7.71 -12.75 -24.59
N LYS A 719 8.46 -13.76 -25.02
CA LYS A 719 9.92 -13.80 -24.82
C LYS A 719 10.64 -13.20 -26.02
N SER A 720 11.39 -12.13 -25.79
CA SER A 720 12.24 -11.51 -26.83
C SER A 720 13.45 -12.39 -27.15
N ALA A 721 13.79 -12.48 -28.43
CA ALA A 721 15.05 -12.99 -28.97
C ALA A 721 16.03 -11.85 -29.32
N GLY A 722 15.77 -10.62 -28.85
CA GLY A 722 16.50 -9.43 -29.21
C GLY A 722 15.74 -8.54 -30.19
N PHE A 723 16.45 -7.83 -31.03
CA PHE A 723 15.89 -6.95 -32.06
C PHE A 723 16.28 -7.44 -33.45
N PHE A 724 15.40 -7.24 -34.43
CA PHE A 724 15.74 -7.53 -35.85
C PHE A 724 16.93 -6.70 -36.29
N LYS A 725 17.93 -7.37 -36.85
CA LYS A 725 19.18 -6.70 -37.28
C LYS A 725 19.02 -5.93 -38.59
N ASP A 726 18.40 -6.58 -39.57
CA ASP A 726 18.22 -6.09 -40.94
C ASP A 726 17.05 -6.83 -41.63
N GLN A 727 16.77 -6.47 -42.87
CA GLN A 727 15.71 -7.10 -43.66
C GLN A 727 15.97 -8.58 -43.94
N THR A 728 17.22 -9.02 -43.99
CA THR A 728 17.55 -10.44 -44.19
C THR A 728 17.15 -11.25 -42.94
N ASP A 729 17.41 -10.72 -41.77
CA ASP A 729 16.99 -11.33 -40.50
C ASP A 729 15.44 -11.41 -40.39
N ILE A 730 14.73 -10.35 -40.81
CA ILE A 730 13.26 -10.37 -40.88
C ILE A 730 12.77 -11.47 -41.84
N ASN A 731 13.30 -11.51 -43.06
CA ASN A 731 12.88 -12.44 -44.08
C ASN A 731 13.18 -13.92 -43.74
N SER A 732 14.16 -14.15 -42.88
CA SER A 732 14.55 -15.49 -42.38
C SER A 732 13.87 -15.88 -41.06
N SER A 733 13.10 -14.98 -40.48
CA SER A 733 12.41 -15.21 -39.19
C SER A 733 10.93 -15.53 -39.40
N TYR A 734 10.31 -16.11 -38.40
CA TYR A 734 8.86 -16.34 -38.39
C TYR A 734 8.07 -15.02 -38.37
N ARG A 735 6.91 -15.03 -39.03
CA ARG A 735 6.03 -13.87 -39.13
C ARG A 735 5.47 -13.51 -37.74
N GLN A 736 5.60 -12.25 -37.38
CA GLN A 736 4.94 -11.66 -36.21
C GLN A 736 3.61 -11.01 -36.64
N GLU A 737 2.49 -11.42 -35.99
CA GLU A 737 1.14 -11.02 -36.44
C GLU A 737 0.66 -9.70 -35.88
N TYR A 738 1.35 -9.15 -34.90
CA TYR A 738 0.90 -7.92 -34.20
C TYR A 738 0.99 -6.65 -35.08
N SER A 739 2.05 -6.52 -35.87
CA SER A 739 2.21 -5.47 -36.86
C SER A 739 3.32 -5.85 -37.85
N THR A 740 3.42 -5.11 -38.98
CA THR A 740 4.59 -5.19 -39.85
C THR A 740 5.83 -4.74 -39.07
N VAL A 741 6.88 -5.54 -39.14
CA VAL A 741 8.14 -5.30 -38.45
C VAL A 741 9.21 -4.73 -39.34
N SER A 742 10.12 -3.96 -38.77
CA SER A 742 11.28 -3.36 -39.43
C SER A 742 12.55 -3.65 -38.60
N PRO A 743 13.77 -3.46 -39.20
CA PRO A 743 15.01 -3.56 -38.44
C PRO A 743 14.97 -2.71 -37.16
N GLY A 744 15.36 -3.31 -36.02
CA GLY A 744 15.30 -2.69 -34.72
C GLY A 744 13.98 -2.89 -33.93
N ASP A 745 12.98 -3.49 -34.54
CA ASP A 745 11.78 -3.93 -33.80
C ASP A 745 12.08 -5.18 -32.99
N ILE A 746 11.27 -5.41 -31.94
CA ILE A 746 11.42 -6.58 -31.05
C ILE A 746 11.14 -7.86 -31.85
N LYS A 747 12.10 -8.78 -31.83
CA LYS A 747 11.98 -10.13 -32.34
C LYS A 747 11.56 -11.06 -31.21
N TYR A 748 10.42 -11.70 -31.36
CA TYR A 748 9.92 -12.66 -30.38
C TYR A 748 10.23 -14.11 -30.73
N GLN A 749 10.16 -14.99 -29.76
CA GLN A 749 10.38 -16.41 -29.90
C GLN A 749 9.08 -17.15 -30.21
N ASP A 750 9.09 -18.01 -31.19
CA ASP A 750 8.04 -19.01 -31.45
C ASP A 750 8.18 -20.11 -30.39
N LEU A 751 7.27 -20.15 -29.44
CA LEU A 751 7.33 -21.09 -28.33
C LEU A 751 6.39 -22.30 -28.49
N ASN A 752 5.38 -22.16 -29.36
CA ASN A 752 4.46 -23.27 -29.65
C ASN A 752 4.90 -24.07 -30.89
N GLY A 753 5.83 -23.55 -31.70
CA GLY A 753 6.42 -24.21 -32.88
C GLY A 753 5.54 -24.18 -34.14
N ASP A 754 4.56 -23.26 -34.21
CA ASP A 754 3.66 -23.15 -35.35
C ASP A 754 4.17 -22.22 -36.48
N GLN A 755 5.36 -21.62 -36.30
CA GLN A 755 6.05 -20.71 -37.25
C GLN A 755 5.38 -19.32 -37.37
N VAL A 756 4.53 -18.95 -36.42
CA VAL A 756 3.87 -17.66 -36.35
C VAL A 756 3.97 -17.12 -34.93
N ILE A 757 4.26 -15.85 -34.77
CA ILE A 757 4.31 -15.21 -33.45
C ILE A 757 3.01 -14.45 -33.21
N ASN A 758 2.25 -14.91 -32.21
CA ASN A 758 0.98 -14.31 -31.79
C ASN A 758 0.66 -14.59 -30.30
N GLU A 759 -0.63 -14.51 -29.90
CA GLU A 759 -1.06 -14.75 -28.53
C GLU A 759 -0.79 -16.16 -28.04
N PHE A 760 -0.64 -17.14 -28.93
CA PHE A 760 -0.30 -18.53 -28.57
C PHE A 760 1.14 -18.69 -28.08
N ASP A 761 2.02 -17.68 -28.26
CA ASP A 761 3.39 -17.62 -27.73
C ASP A 761 3.51 -16.90 -26.39
N VAL A 762 2.41 -16.32 -25.90
CA VAL A 762 2.40 -15.66 -24.59
C VAL A 762 2.61 -16.70 -23.50
N THR A 763 3.63 -16.50 -22.67
CA THR A 763 4.05 -17.44 -21.63
C THR A 763 4.42 -16.72 -20.35
N SER A 764 4.69 -17.49 -19.28
CA SER A 764 5.23 -16.96 -18.04
C SER A 764 6.64 -16.36 -18.24
N LEU A 765 6.84 -15.17 -17.72
CA LEU A 765 8.13 -14.51 -17.60
C LEU A 765 8.87 -14.86 -16.30
N ASN A 766 8.34 -15.82 -15.53
CA ASN A 766 8.89 -16.37 -14.29
C ASN A 766 9.09 -15.33 -13.17
N GLY A 767 8.20 -14.34 -13.07
CA GLY A 767 8.27 -13.32 -12.06
C GLY A 767 6.91 -12.98 -11.45
N ALA A 768 6.89 -12.74 -10.14
CA ALA A 768 5.75 -12.17 -9.46
C ALA A 768 5.64 -10.68 -9.79
N THR A 769 4.43 -10.18 -10.00
CA THR A 769 4.16 -8.74 -10.12
C THR A 769 3.55 -8.20 -8.82
N ASP A 770 3.55 -6.89 -8.63
CA ASP A 770 2.91 -6.13 -7.54
C ASP A 770 3.52 -6.37 -6.15
N ILE A 771 3.64 -7.63 -5.71
CA ILE A 771 4.13 -8.00 -4.38
C ILE A 771 5.41 -8.83 -4.52
N PRO A 772 6.52 -8.40 -3.89
CA PRO A 772 7.76 -9.17 -3.85
C PRO A 772 7.59 -10.46 -3.04
N GLU A 773 8.15 -11.55 -3.53
CA GLU A 773 8.23 -12.80 -2.79
C GLU A 773 9.23 -12.72 -1.62
N LEU A 774 10.28 -11.91 -1.75
CA LEU A 774 11.31 -11.72 -0.74
C LEU A 774 11.21 -10.32 -0.13
N ASN A 775 11.04 -10.27 1.20
CA ASN A 775 11.09 -9.05 1.99
C ASN A 775 12.08 -9.22 3.13
N TYR A 776 12.92 -8.22 3.35
CA TYR A 776 13.85 -8.22 4.46
C TYR A 776 14.04 -6.81 5.02
N ALA A 777 14.35 -6.74 6.30
CA ALA A 777 14.64 -5.47 6.95
C ALA A 777 15.65 -5.67 8.08
N PHE A 778 16.36 -4.61 8.44
CA PHE A 778 17.21 -4.60 9.60
C PHE A 778 17.28 -3.22 10.22
N ASN A 779 17.55 -3.19 11.51
CA ASN A 779 17.74 -1.94 12.25
C ASN A 779 18.97 -2.00 13.16
N VAL A 780 19.51 -0.81 13.40
CA VAL A 780 20.60 -0.57 14.35
C VAL A 780 20.19 0.60 15.24
N GLY A 781 20.15 0.37 16.55
CA GLY A 781 19.90 1.37 17.56
C GLY A 781 21.00 1.40 18.60
N VAL A 782 21.53 2.58 18.91
CA VAL A 782 22.55 2.82 19.94
C VAL A 782 22.17 4.01 20.77
N GLU A 783 22.17 3.88 22.09
CA GLU A 783 21.97 5.01 23.00
C GLU A 783 23.14 5.07 24.00
N TYR A 784 23.78 6.26 24.11
CA TYR A 784 24.87 6.52 25.02
C TYR A 784 24.68 7.88 25.73
N LYS A 785 24.53 7.83 27.04
CA LYS A 785 24.38 9.04 27.90
C LYS A 785 23.32 10.01 27.42
N GLY A 786 22.19 9.46 26.93
CA GLY A 786 21.06 10.25 26.42
C GLY A 786 21.17 10.64 24.94
N PHE A 787 22.33 10.50 24.29
CA PHE A 787 22.44 10.57 22.84
C PHE A 787 22.05 9.25 22.23
N GLY A 788 21.18 9.25 21.25
CA GLY A 788 20.75 8.04 20.57
C GLY A 788 20.78 8.18 19.06
N LEU A 789 21.02 7.04 18.39
CA LEU A 789 20.93 6.87 16.95
C LEU A 789 20.13 5.61 16.68
N ASN A 790 19.10 5.72 15.84
CA ASN A 790 18.37 4.59 15.30
C ASN A 790 18.38 4.67 13.78
N ALA A 791 18.69 3.57 13.09
CA ALA A 791 18.60 3.48 11.64
C ALA A 791 17.79 2.25 11.26
N TRP A 792 16.91 2.39 10.28
CA TRP A 792 16.02 1.35 9.79
C TRP A 792 16.12 1.19 8.29
N PHE A 793 16.31 -0.04 7.83
CA PHE A 793 16.45 -0.40 6.43
C PHE A 793 15.40 -1.43 6.03
N GLN A 794 14.87 -1.28 4.82
CA GLN A 794 13.95 -2.24 4.20
C GLN A 794 14.45 -2.58 2.80
N GLY A 795 14.45 -3.86 2.48
CA GLY A 795 14.73 -4.34 1.13
C GLY A 795 13.69 -5.34 0.64
N THR A 796 13.57 -5.42 -0.66
CA THR A 796 12.69 -6.36 -1.34
C THR A 796 13.39 -6.97 -2.54
N GLY A 797 12.87 -8.10 -3.02
CA GLY A 797 13.37 -8.73 -4.23
C GLY A 797 12.47 -9.82 -4.73
N ASN A 798 12.88 -10.44 -5.82
CA ASN A 798 12.15 -11.55 -6.44
C ASN A 798 10.74 -11.17 -6.91
N TYR A 799 10.63 -10.02 -7.60
CA TYR A 799 9.42 -9.59 -8.28
C TYR A 799 9.77 -8.77 -9.52
N MET A 800 8.80 -8.52 -10.37
CA MET A 800 8.94 -7.77 -11.63
C MET A 800 7.96 -6.61 -11.66
N LYS A 801 8.37 -5.52 -12.31
CA LYS A 801 7.48 -4.40 -12.63
C LYS A 801 7.47 -4.15 -14.13
N TYR A 802 6.31 -3.73 -14.60
CA TYR A 802 6.12 -3.28 -15.96
C TYR A 802 6.56 -1.82 -16.07
N LEU A 803 7.40 -1.50 -17.05
CA LEU A 803 7.87 -0.13 -17.29
C LEU A 803 6.71 0.74 -17.81
N PRO A 804 6.43 1.91 -17.18
CA PRO A 804 5.36 2.80 -17.62
C PRO A 804 5.59 3.32 -19.04
N SER A 805 4.61 3.13 -19.93
CA SER A 805 4.70 3.54 -21.34
C SER A 805 4.88 5.06 -21.54
N ALA A 806 4.41 5.89 -20.60
CA ALA A 806 4.63 7.34 -20.64
C ALA A 806 6.13 7.74 -20.58
N ILE A 807 6.99 6.84 -20.10
CA ILE A 807 8.44 7.07 -19.95
C ILE A 807 9.22 6.20 -20.96
N TRP A 808 8.77 4.96 -21.18
CA TRP A 808 9.45 3.97 -22.03
C TRP A 808 8.67 3.55 -23.27
N GLY A 809 7.58 4.24 -23.62
CA GLY A 809 6.75 3.91 -24.79
C GLY A 809 7.31 4.39 -26.14
N GLY A 810 8.39 5.15 -26.12
CA GLY A 810 8.94 5.76 -27.35
C GLY A 810 8.05 6.88 -27.88
N MET A 811 8.20 7.21 -29.17
CA MET A 811 7.59 8.40 -29.80
C MET A 811 6.30 8.11 -30.59
N ALA A 812 5.78 6.88 -30.53
CA ALA A 812 4.52 6.56 -31.21
C ALA A 812 3.35 7.43 -30.65
N ASP A 813 2.42 7.78 -31.51
CA ASP A 813 1.25 8.61 -31.16
C ASP A 813 1.60 9.95 -30.48
N ASN A 814 2.67 10.61 -30.93
CA ASN A 814 3.22 11.83 -30.34
C ASN A 814 3.71 11.68 -28.89
N GLY A 815 4.01 10.46 -28.47
CA GLY A 815 4.56 10.19 -27.14
C GLY A 815 5.86 10.93 -26.88
N ASN A 816 6.13 11.22 -25.61
CA ASN A 816 7.40 11.82 -25.19
C ASN A 816 8.51 10.76 -25.14
N LEU A 817 9.75 11.18 -24.92
CA LEU A 817 10.93 10.34 -24.93
C LEU A 817 11.79 10.59 -23.69
N SER A 818 12.05 9.53 -22.90
CA SER A 818 12.99 9.62 -21.78
C SER A 818 14.44 9.58 -22.26
N VAL A 819 15.34 10.18 -21.49
CA VAL A 819 16.79 10.13 -21.74
C VAL A 819 17.29 8.68 -21.69
N ASP A 820 16.76 7.86 -20.80
CA ASP A 820 17.10 6.44 -20.70
C ASP A 820 16.75 5.69 -21.99
N TYR A 821 15.53 5.86 -22.51
CA TYR A 821 15.14 5.23 -23.79
C TYR A 821 15.99 5.75 -24.95
N TYR A 822 16.18 7.08 -25.05
CA TYR A 822 16.96 7.72 -26.13
C TYR A 822 18.39 7.19 -26.23
N ASN A 823 19.05 7.03 -25.08
CA ASN A 823 20.43 6.55 -24.99
C ASN A 823 20.58 5.05 -25.24
N ASN A 824 19.53 4.26 -24.95
CA ASN A 824 19.57 2.79 -24.96
C ASN A 824 18.67 2.16 -26.04
N CYS A 825 18.08 2.95 -26.95
CA CYS A 825 17.31 2.39 -28.05
C CYS A 825 18.22 1.83 -29.15
N TRP A 826 17.68 0.91 -29.93
CA TRP A 826 18.38 0.27 -31.03
C TRP A 826 18.85 1.31 -32.08
N ASP A 827 20.05 1.08 -32.63
CA ASP A 827 20.66 1.87 -33.71
C ASP A 827 21.26 0.95 -34.78
N VAL A 828 21.18 1.39 -36.05
CA VAL A 828 21.72 0.70 -37.21
C VAL A 828 23.23 0.41 -37.10
N ALA A 829 23.97 1.24 -36.36
CA ALA A 829 25.40 1.05 -36.10
C ALA A 829 25.73 -0.21 -35.26
N GLY A 830 24.71 -0.86 -34.67
CA GLY A 830 24.86 -2.04 -33.84
C GLY A 830 25.35 -1.71 -32.45
N ASN A 831 24.41 -1.40 -31.54
CA ASN A 831 24.67 -1.17 -30.14
C ASN A 831 24.08 -2.31 -29.29
N ASN A 832 24.45 -2.37 -28.00
CA ASN A 832 23.81 -3.23 -27.02
C ASN A 832 22.49 -2.61 -26.54
N ALA A 833 21.51 -2.50 -27.44
CA ALA A 833 20.25 -1.86 -27.20
C ALA A 833 19.44 -2.59 -26.09
N LEU A 834 18.81 -1.81 -25.22
CA LEU A 834 17.86 -2.29 -24.22
C LEU A 834 16.41 -2.15 -24.70
N TYR A 835 16.17 -1.23 -25.64
CA TYR A 835 14.84 -0.87 -26.16
C TYR A 835 14.82 -0.93 -27.68
N PRO A 836 13.64 -1.13 -28.29
CA PRO A 836 13.51 -1.17 -29.74
C PRO A 836 13.86 0.17 -30.39
N ARG A 837 13.91 0.18 -31.72
CA ARG A 837 14.15 1.39 -32.54
C ARG A 837 13.12 2.49 -32.22
N LEU A 838 13.52 3.72 -32.43
CA LEU A 838 12.57 4.83 -32.42
C LEU A 838 11.65 4.73 -33.64
N THR A 839 10.37 4.99 -33.45
CA THR A 839 9.31 5.01 -34.46
C THR A 839 8.25 6.04 -34.12
N THR A 840 7.69 6.70 -35.15
CA THR A 840 6.55 7.62 -35.02
C THR A 840 5.22 6.92 -35.31
N LEU A 841 5.28 5.70 -35.82
CA LEU A 841 4.12 4.89 -36.14
C LEU A 841 3.67 4.06 -34.95
N ASN A 842 2.37 3.80 -34.85
CA ASN A 842 1.85 2.86 -33.88
C ASN A 842 2.38 1.46 -34.23
N ASN A 843 3.20 0.91 -33.35
CA ASN A 843 3.86 -0.37 -33.51
C ASN A 843 3.35 -1.33 -32.42
N SER A 844 2.25 -2.02 -32.73
CA SER A 844 1.66 -2.98 -31.79
C SER A 844 2.57 -4.17 -31.49
N ASN A 845 3.55 -4.47 -32.34
CA ASN A 845 4.57 -5.48 -32.05
C ASN A 845 5.48 -5.06 -30.88
N ASN A 846 6.00 -3.83 -30.92
CA ASN A 846 6.91 -3.34 -29.87
C ASN A 846 6.18 -3.05 -28.54
N SER A 847 4.87 -2.82 -28.57
CA SER A 847 4.08 -2.54 -27.37
C SER A 847 3.55 -3.80 -26.65
N GLN A 848 3.79 -5.00 -27.21
CA GLN A 848 3.37 -6.24 -26.55
C GLN A 848 4.08 -6.44 -25.21
N LYS A 849 3.33 -6.93 -24.22
CA LYS A 849 3.90 -7.32 -22.93
C LYS A 849 4.99 -8.36 -23.16
N SER A 850 6.18 -8.08 -22.67
CA SER A 850 7.34 -8.96 -22.87
C SER A 850 8.39 -8.75 -21.78
N ASN A 851 9.41 -9.60 -21.77
CA ASN A 851 10.57 -9.44 -20.92
C ASN A 851 11.45 -8.22 -21.26
N VAL A 852 11.16 -7.49 -22.33
CA VAL A 852 11.75 -6.17 -22.61
C VAL A 852 11.17 -5.13 -21.65
N TRP A 853 9.87 -5.17 -21.41
CA TRP A 853 9.12 -4.19 -20.63
C TRP A 853 8.90 -4.62 -19.19
N TYR A 854 8.91 -5.91 -18.87
CA TYR A 854 8.94 -6.40 -17.51
C TYR A 854 10.39 -6.49 -17.03
N LYS A 855 10.73 -5.72 -16.00
CA LYS A 855 12.06 -5.72 -15.40
C LYS A 855 12.01 -6.35 -14.00
N PRO A 856 12.99 -7.21 -13.65
CA PRO A 856 13.16 -7.64 -12.28
C PRO A 856 13.52 -6.42 -11.42
N VAL A 857 12.91 -6.30 -10.26
CA VAL A 857 13.10 -5.17 -9.34
C VAL A 857 13.61 -5.68 -8.00
N HIS A 858 14.63 -5.01 -7.49
CA HIS A 858 15.08 -5.16 -6.11
C HIS A 858 15.60 -3.83 -5.59
N PHE A 859 15.37 -3.57 -4.32
CA PHE A 859 15.88 -2.38 -3.67
C PHE A 859 16.24 -2.65 -2.20
N LEU A 860 17.12 -1.81 -1.67
CA LEU A 860 17.38 -1.64 -0.25
C LEU A 860 17.32 -0.14 0.06
N LYS A 861 16.34 0.29 0.85
CA LYS A 861 16.15 1.69 1.24
C LYS A 861 16.44 1.90 2.72
N MET A 862 17.11 2.98 3.05
CA MET A 862 17.15 3.50 4.41
C MET A 862 15.84 4.24 4.67
N ARG A 863 14.86 3.54 5.26
CA ARG A 863 13.53 4.08 5.52
C ARG A 863 13.54 5.20 6.53
N ASN A 864 14.37 5.05 7.54
CA ASN A 864 14.46 6.04 8.59
C ASN A 864 15.82 6.02 9.28
N ILE A 865 16.30 7.21 9.64
CA ILE A 865 17.40 7.40 10.58
C ILE A 865 17.00 8.48 11.59
N GLU A 866 17.16 8.22 12.87
CA GLU A 866 16.89 9.19 13.94
C GLU A 866 18.16 9.42 14.75
N VAL A 867 18.51 10.70 14.95
CA VAL A 867 19.50 11.13 15.94
C VAL A 867 18.76 11.95 16.98
N TYR A 868 18.91 11.62 18.26
CA TYR A 868 18.19 12.30 19.31
C TYR A 868 19.05 12.54 20.55
N TYR A 869 18.61 13.49 21.37
CA TYR A 869 19.16 13.74 22.68
C TYR A 869 18.06 13.82 23.73
N LYS A 870 18.13 12.98 24.76
CA LYS A 870 17.30 13.03 25.95
C LYS A 870 17.95 13.93 26.97
N VAL A 871 17.26 15.01 27.35
CA VAL A 871 17.79 15.99 28.29
C VAL A 871 17.90 15.39 29.70
N PRO A 872 19.03 15.52 30.40
CA PRO A 872 19.22 14.95 31.74
C PRO A 872 18.27 15.51 32.78
N ALA A 873 17.88 14.70 33.75
CA ALA A 873 16.94 15.07 34.84
C ALA A 873 17.40 16.30 35.63
N THR A 874 18.72 16.52 35.77
CA THR A 874 19.30 17.69 36.45
C THR A 874 18.99 19.03 35.78
N VAL A 875 18.79 19.02 34.47
CA VAL A 875 18.37 20.21 33.69
C VAL A 875 16.85 20.32 33.73
N LEU A 876 16.14 19.20 33.58
CA LEU A 876 14.68 19.13 33.54
C LEU A 876 14.02 19.66 34.80
N SER A 877 14.59 19.34 35.95
CA SER A 877 14.08 19.80 37.27
C SER A 877 14.05 21.32 37.40
N LYS A 878 14.95 22.06 36.73
CA LYS A 878 14.97 23.53 36.73
C LYS A 878 13.88 24.13 35.82
N LEU A 879 13.36 23.34 34.89
CA LEU A 879 12.35 23.77 33.90
C LEU A 879 10.94 23.21 34.22
N SER A 880 10.76 22.54 35.36
CA SER A 880 9.51 21.86 35.73
C SER A 880 9.04 20.84 34.69
N LEU A 881 9.99 20.22 34.00
CA LEU A 881 9.74 19.18 33.02
C LEU A 881 10.08 17.80 33.60
N THR A 882 9.33 16.78 33.23
CA THR A 882 9.61 15.36 33.55
C THR A 882 10.47 14.68 32.50
N ALA A 883 10.30 15.05 31.21
CA ALA A 883 11.13 14.58 30.12
C ALA A 883 11.21 15.63 29.00
N ALA A 884 12.36 15.65 28.29
CA ALA A 884 12.51 16.43 27.05
C ALA A 884 13.42 15.66 26.08
N LYS A 885 13.03 15.60 24.81
CA LYS A 885 13.76 14.97 23.70
C LYS A 885 13.83 15.96 22.54
N VAL A 886 15.03 16.20 22.02
CA VAL A 886 15.27 16.89 20.75
C VAL A 886 15.72 15.85 19.75
N PHE A 887 15.21 15.90 18.52
CA PHE A 887 15.50 14.89 17.52
C PHE A 887 15.61 15.47 16.10
N ILE A 888 16.40 14.79 15.29
CA ILE A 888 16.46 14.95 13.85
C ILE A 888 16.21 13.56 13.25
N GLN A 889 15.27 13.47 12.32
CA GLN A 889 14.91 12.23 11.64
C GLN A 889 15.08 12.42 10.14
N GLY A 890 15.76 11.47 9.48
CA GLY A 890 15.85 11.40 8.03
C GLY A 890 14.94 10.29 7.50
N GLU A 891 14.28 10.54 6.37
CA GLU A 891 13.37 9.60 5.71
C GLU A 891 13.81 9.39 4.25
N ASN A 892 13.89 8.12 3.82
CA ASN A 892 14.24 7.71 2.46
C ASN A 892 15.55 8.34 1.92
N LEU A 893 16.52 8.64 2.79
CA LEU A 893 17.75 9.35 2.41
C LEU A 893 18.66 8.55 1.48
N LEU A 894 18.63 7.23 1.53
CA LEU A 894 19.43 6.35 0.70
C LEU A 894 18.55 5.26 0.06
N SER A 895 18.69 5.07 -1.25
CA SER A 895 18.18 3.94 -2.00
C SER A 895 19.33 3.25 -2.75
N PHE A 896 19.33 1.93 -2.73
CA PHE A 896 20.20 1.08 -3.52
C PHE A 896 19.31 0.12 -4.29
N ASP A 897 19.18 0.31 -5.58
CA ASP A 897 18.29 -0.46 -6.43
C ASP A 897 18.91 -0.69 -7.82
N ASN A 898 18.14 -1.29 -8.71
CA ASN A 898 18.57 -1.62 -10.06
C ASN A 898 17.79 -0.87 -11.16
N ILE A 899 17.11 0.22 -10.81
CA ILE A 899 16.36 1.07 -11.73
C ILE A 899 16.97 2.48 -11.70
N ASP A 900 17.82 2.81 -12.65
CA ASP A 900 18.57 4.08 -12.63
C ASP A 900 17.69 5.31 -12.96
N ALA A 901 16.56 5.11 -13.64
CA ALA A 901 15.78 6.22 -14.19
C ALA A 901 14.77 6.83 -13.20
N MET A 902 14.33 6.08 -12.19
CA MET A 902 13.37 6.54 -11.18
C MET A 902 13.26 5.56 -10.01
N ASP A 903 12.51 5.94 -8.98
CA ASP A 903 12.28 5.11 -7.78
C ASP A 903 11.77 3.70 -8.12
N ALA A 904 12.56 2.68 -7.81
CA ALA A 904 12.26 1.28 -8.10
C ALA A 904 11.02 0.75 -7.35
N GLU A 905 10.69 1.28 -6.18
CA GLU A 905 9.52 0.86 -5.40
C GLU A 905 8.22 1.39 -6.01
N VAL A 906 8.21 2.63 -6.46
CA VAL A 906 7.01 3.25 -7.05
C VAL A 906 6.89 2.88 -8.53
N LEU A 907 7.94 3.11 -9.33
CA LEU A 907 8.04 2.85 -10.78
C LEU A 907 6.70 3.10 -11.51
N SER A 908 6.20 4.32 -11.42
CA SER A 908 4.93 4.74 -12.00
C SER A 908 4.95 6.24 -12.30
N THR A 909 3.93 6.74 -12.99
CA THR A 909 3.73 8.16 -13.23
C THR A 909 3.04 8.90 -12.08
N ALA A 910 2.99 8.32 -10.90
CA ALA A 910 2.45 8.95 -9.71
C ALA A 910 3.36 10.07 -9.20
N TYR A 911 2.81 10.94 -8.36
CA TYR A 911 3.58 11.98 -7.67
C TYR A 911 4.77 11.36 -6.93
N PRO A 912 6.00 11.88 -7.11
CA PRO A 912 7.21 11.21 -6.67
C PRO A 912 7.35 11.17 -5.15
N MET A 913 8.14 10.21 -4.69
CA MET A 913 8.60 10.19 -3.30
C MET A 913 9.71 11.22 -3.11
N PHE A 914 9.71 11.86 -1.94
CA PHE A 914 10.73 12.81 -1.53
C PHE A 914 11.64 12.18 -0.47
N LYS A 915 12.88 12.60 -0.43
CA LYS A 915 13.74 12.47 0.74
C LYS A 915 13.29 13.51 1.76
N GLY A 916 13.35 13.18 3.05
CA GLY A 916 12.87 14.10 4.10
C GLY A 916 13.85 14.24 5.26
N VAL A 917 13.91 15.43 5.85
CA VAL A 917 14.57 15.69 7.14
C VAL A 917 13.57 16.39 8.06
N ASN A 918 13.22 15.73 9.15
CA ASN A 918 12.30 16.21 10.18
C ASN A 918 13.08 16.63 11.43
N ILE A 919 12.81 17.82 11.93
CA ILE A 919 13.43 18.36 13.15
C ILE A 919 12.33 18.65 14.16
N GLY A 920 12.49 18.14 15.36
CA GLY A 920 11.43 18.30 16.36
C GLY A 920 11.89 18.27 17.80
N VAL A 921 10.95 18.66 18.66
CA VAL A 921 11.11 18.65 20.12
C VAL A 921 9.88 18.05 20.77
N THR A 922 10.11 17.20 21.76
CA THR A 922 9.05 16.64 22.62
C THR A 922 9.32 17.02 24.06
N LEU A 923 8.30 17.59 24.72
CA LEU A 923 8.35 17.99 26.12
C LEU A 923 7.28 17.23 26.91
N THR A 924 7.60 16.80 28.14
CA THR A 924 6.62 16.18 29.04
C THR A 924 6.68 16.91 30.38
N PHE A 925 5.51 17.32 30.85
CA PHE A 925 5.28 18.02 32.12
C PHE A 925 4.74 17.10 33.19
#